data_db26cef5aa004b3ed252b5cd9815728b
#
_entry.id   db26cef5aa004b3ed252b5cd9815728b
#
_cell.length_a   1.000
_cell.length_b   1.000
_cell.length_c   1.000
_cell.angle_alpha   90.00
_cell.angle_beta   90.00
_cell.angle_gamma   90.00
#
_symmetry.space_group_name_H-M   'P 1'
#
loop_
_entity.id
_entity.type
_entity.pdbx_description
1 polymer ?
#
loop_
_entity_poly.entity_id
_entity_poly.type
_entity_poly.pdbx_seq_one_letter_code
_entity_poly.pdbx_strand_id
1 'polypeptide(L)'
;MVLIFMKNGIHTVRAAALRAALACSFLSTTGLALADDGALALPQVMVTATRVEQPLADVLSSVSVITRADIQRSQAQSLADLLQGEAGFEFARNGGPGAVTSFFLRGQNSINSVIVVDGVRSSVDQIGSLLVIDIPLQQIERIEILRGNASALYGDAAVGGVISITTLTGKGKAQAYGSVGIGSANTRQLQAGYAGEFEGIRLNLNLGQSASDGFSAIDSSKKKNANPDKDGYTSHFFALNMDRNMDADTAVGLRFKFSSSSDDYDDAFGTSTEKNLLKRETQNLSAFVKRTWTQSWSSVLDFSLSQMRYEDSRNGVLYTAGDGSFKNGLSTGTQRELRWSNTYQILPATLINFGLDYAQSSFEGEGDSAYEMRKSALGTYLGVTQSLDALTLQANVRNDQLTTEEPSAGNSAKNDQKINSSLLGLGYKLGGGWKINATMSTGFRAPTAYEVAATPGLKSETYQSREVGLVYAQGSTYARAAYFEARTDDAIDTEDYVTYTNVGRTENKGLEAALRTQLWGNALALTVVSQDPKNVATGKRLARRAQMYGNLSVSRVLAGIEWGAKVYAADDRKDSDYSAIVLPGYAIGSFYASKEVELGWTLRGRIENAFDRKYELASGYNTPGAGVFVTLQYQPK
;
A
#
# COMPACT_ATOMS: atom_id res chain seq x y z
N MET A 1 -24.94 -16.25 -38.10
CA MET A 1 -25.97 -15.52 -37.34
C MET A 1 -25.36 -14.96 -36.07
N VAL A 2 -24.40 -14.03 -36.26
CA VAL A 2 -23.75 -13.25 -35.21
C VAL A 2 -23.48 -11.84 -35.78
N LEU A 3 -24.54 -11.09 -35.94
CA LEU A 3 -24.48 -9.67 -36.30
C LEU A 3 -25.82 -9.09 -35.89
N ILE A 4 -25.88 -8.48 -34.71
CA ILE A 4 -26.80 -7.43 -34.23
C ILE A 4 -26.64 -7.38 -32.70
N PHE A 5 -25.75 -6.50 -32.21
CA PHE A 5 -25.84 -5.76 -30.93
C PHE A 5 -24.59 -4.88 -30.80
N MET A 6 -24.53 -3.86 -31.65
CA MET A 6 -23.57 -2.78 -31.50
C MET A 6 -24.33 -1.44 -31.59
N LYS A 7 -24.79 -0.97 -30.47
CA LYS A 7 -25.11 0.45 -30.27
C LYS A 7 -25.17 0.72 -28.76
N ASN A 8 -24.11 1.33 -28.26
CA ASN A 8 -24.06 2.41 -27.28
C ASN A 8 -22.70 2.39 -26.57
N GLY A 9 -21.97 3.41 -26.75
CA GLY A 9 -20.95 4.11 -25.93
C GLY A 9 -19.94 3.38 -25.02
N ILE A 10 -20.07 2.09 -24.74
CA ILE A 10 -19.26 1.30 -23.77
C ILE A 10 -18.05 0.64 -24.45
N HIS A 11 -17.91 0.74 -25.77
CA HIS A 11 -16.95 -0.06 -26.54
C HIS A 11 -15.55 0.53 -26.71
N THR A 12 -15.31 1.79 -26.35
CA THR A 12 -14.04 2.43 -26.72
C THR A 12 -12.86 2.01 -25.82
N VAL A 13 -13.08 1.77 -24.53
CA VAL A 13 -11.97 1.36 -23.62
C VAL A 13 -11.71 -0.15 -23.70
N ARG A 14 -12.77 -0.97 -23.79
CA ARG A 14 -12.64 -2.43 -24.02
C ARG A 14 -11.95 -2.72 -25.36
N ALA A 15 -12.23 -1.92 -26.39
CA ALA A 15 -11.61 -2.04 -27.70
C ALA A 15 -10.14 -1.55 -27.71
N ALA A 16 -9.77 -0.57 -26.90
CA ALA A 16 -8.39 -0.08 -26.81
C ALA A 16 -7.47 -1.05 -26.05
N ALA A 17 -7.93 -1.61 -24.92
CA ALA A 17 -7.19 -2.63 -24.17
C ALA A 17 -7.05 -3.94 -24.98
N LEU A 18 -8.10 -4.35 -25.71
CA LEU A 18 -8.06 -5.53 -26.59
C LEU A 18 -7.21 -5.27 -27.84
N ARG A 19 -7.19 -4.06 -28.39
CA ARG A 19 -6.35 -3.68 -29.54
C ARG A 19 -4.87 -3.51 -29.14
N ALA A 20 -4.58 -3.07 -27.92
CA ALA A 20 -3.22 -3.10 -27.38
C ALA A 20 -2.71 -4.53 -27.16
N ALA A 21 -3.55 -5.44 -26.66
CA ALA A 21 -3.23 -6.85 -26.53
C ALA A 21 -3.10 -7.56 -27.89
N LEU A 22 -3.91 -7.20 -28.89
CA LEU A 22 -3.81 -7.71 -30.27
C LEU A 22 -2.65 -7.10 -31.07
N ALA A 23 -2.25 -5.86 -30.81
CA ALA A 23 -1.05 -5.25 -31.41
C ALA A 23 0.24 -5.95 -30.95
N CYS A 24 0.27 -6.49 -29.72
CA CYS A 24 1.36 -7.35 -29.24
C CYS A 24 1.36 -8.73 -29.93
N SER A 25 0.22 -9.22 -30.44
CA SER A 25 0.13 -10.52 -31.09
C SER A 25 0.62 -10.52 -32.55
N PHE A 26 0.70 -9.37 -33.22
CA PHE A 26 1.16 -9.26 -34.61
C PHE A 26 2.70 -9.13 -34.77
N LEU A 27 3.45 -9.08 -33.67
CA LEU A 27 4.92 -9.08 -33.68
C LEU A 27 5.54 -10.49 -33.54
N SER A 28 4.74 -11.56 -33.60
CA SER A 28 5.16 -12.91 -33.24
C SER A 28 5.31 -13.91 -34.41
N THR A 29 5.48 -13.47 -35.65
CA THR A 29 5.73 -14.40 -36.77
C THR A 29 7.04 -14.13 -37.52
N THR A 30 8.17 -14.11 -36.79
CA THR A 30 9.46 -14.37 -37.42
C THR A 30 10.40 -15.05 -36.40
N GLY A 31 10.63 -16.34 -36.63
CA GLY A 31 11.82 -17.09 -36.26
C GLY A 31 12.18 -17.13 -34.76
N LEU A 32 11.70 -18.14 -34.04
CA LEU A 32 12.30 -18.62 -32.80
C LEU A 32 13.70 -19.20 -33.08
N ALA A 33 14.72 -18.35 -33.09
CA ALA A 33 16.06 -18.78 -32.78
C ALA A 33 16.25 -18.51 -31.27
N LEU A 34 16.21 -19.56 -30.47
CA LEU A 34 16.62 -19.53 -29.06
C LEU A 34 18.13 -19.28 -29.02
N ALA A 35 18.56 -18.03 -29.01
CA ALA A 35 19.88 -17.69 -28.54
C ALA A 35 19.84 -17.78 -27.01
N ASP A 36 20.51 -18.77 -26.47
CA ASP A 36 20.82 -18.96 -25.05
C ASP A 36 21.93 -17.93 -24.70
N ASP A 37 21.60 -16.66 -24.72
CA ASP A 37 22.41 -15.62 -24.11
C ASP A 37 22.08 -15.65 -22.62
N GLY A 38 23.06 -16.02 -21.78
CA GLY A 38 23.00 -16.22 -20.34
C GLY A 38 22.02 -15.31 -19.62
N ALA A 39 20.77 -15.70 -19.62
CA ALA A 39 19.68 -14.97 -18.96
C ALA A 39 20.06 -14.90 -17.48
N LEU A 40 20.43 -13.71 -17.01
CA LEU A 40 20.61 -13.44 -15.59
C LEU A 40 19.33 -13.89 -14.90
N ALA A 41 19.42 -14.99 -14.14
CA ALA A 41 18.30 -15.44 -13.31
C ALA A 41 17.85 -14.27 -12.46
N LEU A 42 16.52 -14.03 -12.36
CA LEU A 42 16.02 -13.06 -11.40
C LEU A 42 16.57 -13.42 -10.03
N PRO A 43 17.19 -12.47 -9.29
CA PRO A 43 17.66 -12.77 -7.94
C PRO A 43 16.51 -13.36 -7.15
N GLN A 44 16.77 -14.41 -6.37
CA GLN A 44 15.75 -15.03 -5.54
C GLN A 44 15.18 -13.99 -4.57
N VAL A 45 13.99 -13.50 -4.87
CA VAL A 45 13.33 -12.48 -4.06
C VAL A 45 12.77 -13.15 -2.81
N MET A 46 13.32 -12.81 -1.65
CA MET A 46 12.82 -13.25 -0.36
C MET A 46 11.69 -12.36 0.12
N VAL A 47 10.67 -12.96 0.70
CA VAL A 47 9.46 -12.30 1.21
C VAL A 47 9.36 -12.52 2.71
N THR A 48 9.01 -11.48 3.45
CA THR A 48 8.85 -11.48 4.91
C THR A 48 7.43 -11.10 5.36
N ALA A 49 6.58 -10.59 4.45
CA ALA A 49 5.19 -10.21 4.74
C ALA A 49 4.32 -11.39 5.23
N THR A 50 4.77 -12.63 5.09
CA THR A 50 4.12 -13.82 5.65
C THR A 50 4.58 -14.16 7.07
N ARG A 51 5.35 -13.25 7.74
CA ARG A 51 6.00 -13.44 9.04
C ARG A 51 7.05 -14.56 9.07
N VAL A 52 7.36 -15.15 7.94
CA VAL A 52 8.42 -16.12 7.73
C VAL A 52 9.18 -15.72 6.49
N GLU A 53 10.51 -15.67 6.57
CA GLU A 53 11.34 -15.39 5.41
C GLU A 53 11.35 -16.60 4.46
N GLN A 54 10.86 -16.40 3.24
CA GLN A 54 10.76 -17.45 2.23
C GLN A 54 10.86 -16.89 0.80
N PRO A 55 11.27 -17.71 -0.19
CA PRO A 55 11.27 -17.29 -1.58
C PRO A 55 9.87 -16.90 -2.08
N LEU A 56 9.76 -15.85 -2.89
CA LEU A 56 8.48 -15.40 -3.48
C LEU A 56 7.73 -16.53 -4.20
N ALA A 57 8.45 -17.40 -4.93
CA ALA A 57 7.86 -18.53 -5.64
C ALA A 57 7.24 -19.59 -4.71
N ASP A 58 7.67 -19.66 -3.45
CA ASP A 58 7.17 -20.64 -2.47
C ASP A 58 5.97 -20.13 -1.67
N VAL A 59 5.70 -18.82 -1.70
CA VAL A 59 4.53 -18.22 -1.03
C VAL A 59 3.23 -18.75 -1.64
N LEU A 60 2.28 -19.15 -0.78
CA LEU A 60 0.98 -19.69 -1.21
C LEU A 60 -0.02 -18.57 -1.53
N SER A 61 -0.07 -17.52 -0.72
CA SER A 61 -0.90 -16.34 -0.94
C SER A 61 -0.36 -15.45 -2.08
N SER A 62 -1.21 -14.59 -2.62
CA SER A 62 -0.79 -13.61 -3.64
C SER A 62 0.10 -12.54 -3.02
N VAL A 63 1.35 -12.44 -3.48
CA VAL A 63 2.31 -11.41 -3.06
C VAL A 63 2.91 -10.74 -4.29
N SER A 64 3.04 -9.41 -4.24
CA SER A 64 3.90 -8.62 -5.14
C SER A 64 5.09 -8.08 -4.35
N VAL A 65 6.23 -7.95 -5.00
CA VAL A 65 7.42 -7.31 -4.44
C VAL A 65 7.87 -6.20 -5.37
N ILE A 66 8.06 -5.01 -4.81
CA ILE A 66 8.64 -3.85 -5.50
C ILE A 66 10.02 -3.65 -4.88
N THR A 67 11.06 -3.87 -5.67
CA THR A 67 12.45 -3.76 -5.23
C THR A 67 12.94 -2.31 -5.28
N ARG A 68 14.09 -2.04 -4.66
CA ARG A 68 14.78 -0.74 -4.78
C ARG A 68 15.00 -0.32 -6.23
N ALA A 69 15.41 -1.26 -7.08
CA ALA A 69 15.58 -1.02 -8.50
C ALA A 69 14.27 -0.63 -9.20
N ASP A 70 13.15 -1.27 -8.86
CA ASP A 70 11.83 -0.92 -9.38
C ASP A 70 11.40 0.48 -8.94
N ILE A 71 11.62 0.84 -7.67
CA ILE A 71 11.34 2.17 -7.11
C ILE A 71 12.14 3.24 -7.87
N GLN A 72 13.44 3.02 -8.03
CA GLN A 72 14.31 3.96 -8.74
C GLN A 72 13.96 4.08 -10.22
N ARG A 73 13.57 2.99 -10.87
CA ARG A 73 13.17 2.95 -12.28
C ARG A 73 11.83 3.66 -12.48
N SER A 74 10.87 3.47 -11.60
CA SER A 74 9.54 4.06 -11.71
C SER A 74 9.57 5.59 -11.61
N GLN A 75 10.53 6.15 -10.86
CA GLN A 75 10.66 7.57 -10.56
C GLN A 75 9.36 8.19 -10.01
N ALA A 76 8.49 7.38 -9.40
CA ALA A 76 7.22 7.83 -8.81
C ALA A 76 7.42 8.93 -7.76
N GLN A 77 6.45 9.84 -7.61
CA GLN A 77 6.55 10.96 -6.68
C GLN A 77 6.01 10.60 -5.29
N SER A 78 5.05 9.69 -5.22
CA SER A 78 4.44 9.24 -3.98
C SER A 78 4.32 7.73 -3.92
N LEU A 79 4.12 7.19 -2.72
CA LEU A 79 3.86 5.76 -2.54
C LEU A 79 2.60 5.30 -3.30
N ALA A 80 1.53 6.11 -3.30
CA ALA A 80 0.31 5.79 -4.04
C ALA A 80 0.54 5.68 -5.55
N ASP A 81 1.33 6.61 -6.14
CA ASP A 81 1.66 6.58 -7.57
C ASP A 81 2.56 5.38 -7.92
N LEU A 82 3.46 4.99 -7.00
CA LEU A 82 4.30 3.80 -7.15
C LEU A 82 3.44 2.53 -7.16
N LEU A 83 2.50 2.43 -6.21
CA LEU A 83 1.63 1.26 -6.06
C LEU A 83 0.54 1.19 -7.13
N GLN A 84 0.25 2.31 -7.82
CA GLN A 84 -0.74 2.34 -8.89
C GLN A 84 -0.37 1.38 -10.02
N GLY A 85 -1.25 0.45 -10.29
CA GLY A 85 -1.03 -0.59 -11.29
C GLY A 85 -0.40 -1.87 -10.76
N GLU A 86 -0.12 -1.98 -9.45
CA GLU A 86 0.11 -3.27 -8.83
C GLU A 86 -1.20 -4.06 -8.75
N ALA A 87 -1.10 -5.40 -8.87
CA ALA A 87 -2.28 -6.25 -8.85
C ALA A 87 -3.08 -6.05 -7.55
N GLY A 88 -4.39 -5.90 -7.67
CA GLY A 88 -5.31 -5.73 -6.56
C GLY A 88 -5.26 -4.37 -5.87
N PHE A 89 -4.43 -3.41 -6.31
CA PHE A 89 -4.30 -2.09 -5.69
C PHE A 89 -4.93 -1.00 -6.57
N GLU A 90 -5.82 -0.22 -5.98
CA GLU A 90 -6.40 1.01 -6.54
C GLU A 90 -6.34 2.12 -5.48
N PHE A 91 -6.43 3.37 -5.89
CA PHE A 91 -6.58 4.50 -4.99
C PHE A 91 -7.52 5.58 -5.53
N ALA A 92 -8.06 6.39 -4.63
CA ALA A 92 -8.77 7.62 -4.91
C ALA A 92 -8.11 8.76 -4.12
N ARG A 93 -7.95 9.92 -4.77
CA ARG A 93 -7.30 11.10 -4.19
C ARG A 93 -8.16 12.34 -4.45
N ASN A 94 -8.27 13.19 -3.45
CA ASN A 94 -9.06 14.42 -3.50
C ASN A 94 -8.15 15.61 -3.87
N GLY A 95 -7.49 15.57 -5.03
CA GLY A 95 -6.62 16.64 -5.51
C GLY A 95 -5.19 16.19 -5.82
N GLY A 96 -4.22 17.05 -5.49
CA GLY A 96 -2.80 16.89 -5.77
C GLY A 96 -2.07 15.88 -4.85
N PRO A 97 -0.74 15.77 -5.02
CA PRO A 97 0.11 15.12 -4.04
C PRO A 97 -0.07 15.79 -2.67
N GLY A 98 -0.10 15.07 -1.58
CA GLY A 98 -0.40 15.62 -0.26
C GLY A 98 -1.87 15.53 0.14
N ALA A 99 -2.81 15.56 -0.83
CA ALA A 99 -4.24 15.47 -0.55
C ALA A 99 -4.65 14.09 0.01
N VAL A 100 -5.78 14.09 0.73
CA VAL A 100 -6.37 12.87 1.30
C VAL A 100 -6.47 11.77 0.23
N THR A 101 -5.83 10.65 0.50
CA THR A 101 -5.75 9.51 -0.40
C THR A 101 -6.29 8.26 0.27
N SER A 102 -7.37 7.71 -0.26
CA SER A 102 -7.88 6.40 0.11
C SER A 102 -7.35 5.35 -0.85
N PHE A 103 -6.98 4.17 -0.36
CA PHE A 103 -6.62 3.06 -1.23
C PHE A 103 -7.53 1.86 -1.02
N PHE A 104 -7.55 0.99 -2.00
CA PHE A 104 -8.36 -0.22 -2.01
C PHE A 104 -7.48 -1.40 -2.38
N LEU A 105 -7.45 -2.40 -1.51
CA LEU A 105 -6.72 -3.64 -1.78
C LEU A 105 -7.73 -4.77 -1.99
N ARG A 106 -7.82 -5.29 -3.22
CA ARG A 106 -8.89 -6.21 -3.66
C ARG A 106 -10.30 -5.68 -3.33
N GLY A 107 -10.51 -4.37 -3.55
CA GLY A 107 -11.77 -3.69 -3.29
C GLY A 107 -12.07 -3.43 -1.81
N GLN A 108 -11.23 -3.85 -0.86
CA GLN A 108 -11.36 -3.51 0.54
C GLN A 108 -10.84 -2.10 0.82
N ASN A 109 -11.52 -1.35 1.67
CA ASN A 109 -11.14 0.01 2.08
C ASN A 109 -9.77 0.04 2.76
N SER A 110 -9.13 1.21 2.80
CA SER A 110 -7.84 1.44 3.48
C SER A 110 -7.87 0.94 4.93
N ILE A 111 -8.96 1.23 5.66
CA ILE A 111 -9.20 0.80 7.05
C ILE A 111 -9.14 -0.73 7.23
N ASN A 112 -9.36 -1.48 6.16
CA ASN A 112 -9.37 -2.94 6.10
C ASN A 112 -8.02 -3.53 5.66
N SER A 113 -6.97 -2.72 5.67
CA SER A 113 -5.61 -3.13 5.28
C SER A 113 -4.60 -2.61 6.28
N VAL A 114 -3.46 -3.29 6.40
CA VAL A 114 -2.39 -2.92 7.33
C VAL A 114 -1.17 -2.47 6.56
N ILE A 115 -0.60 -1.33 6.95
CA ILE A 115 0.73 -0.91 6.52
C ILE A 115 1.70 -1.14 7.67
N VAL A 116 2.80 -1.81 7.36
CA VAL A 116 3.88 -2.11 8.31
C VAL A 116 5.16 -1.52 7.74
N VAL A 117 5.84 -0.67 8.49
CA VAL A 117 7.12 -0.08 8.12
C VAL A 117 8.20 -0.56 9.08
N ASP A 118 9.13 -1.37 8.59
CA ASP A 118 10.19 -2.03 9.39
C ASP A 118 9.65 -2.77 10.62
N GLY A 119 8.51 -3.44 10.47
CA GLY A 119 7.86 -4.16 11.55
C GLY A 119 6.89 -3.33 12.39
N VAL A 120 6.91 -2.01 12.29
CA VAL A 120 5.98 -1.11 13.00
C VAL A 120 4.69 -0.98 12.21
N ARG A 121 3.57 -1.32 12.82
CA ARG A 121 2.25 -1.04 12.25
C ARG A 121 2.02 0.47 12.26
N SER A 122 1.70 1.04 11.10
CA SER A 122 1.39 2.46 10.99
C SER A 122 0.14 2.80 11.79
N SER A 123 0.18 3.93 12.50
CA SER A 123 -1.03 4.48 13.14
C SER A 123 -2.06 4.82 12.08
N VAL A 124 -3.31 4.80 12.49
CA VAL A 124 -4.46 5.22 11.70
C VAL A 124 -4.96 6.56 12.24
N ASP A 125 -5.64 7.33 11.40
CA ASP A 125 -6.37 8.50 11.86
C ASP A 125 -7.64 8.13 12.67
N GLN A 126 -8.40 9.13 13.07
CA GLN A 126 -9.61 8.98 13.89
C GLN A 126 -10.67 8.06 13.30
N ILE A 127 -10.81 8.03 12.00
CA ILE A 127 -11.77 7.17 11.29
C ILE A 127 -11.12 5.85 10.83
N GLY A 128 -9.90 5.56 11.29
CA GLY A 128 -9.18 4.35 10.93
C GLY A 128 -8.54 4.40 9.55
N SER A 129 -8.44 5.56 8.91
CA SER A 129 -7.79 5.68 7.60
C SER A 129 -6.28 5.58 7.75
N LEU A 130 -5.68 4.83 6.84
CA LEU A 130 -4.23 4.76 6.70
C LEU A 130 -3.78 5.86 5.73
N LEU A 131 -2.96 6.79 6.22
CA LEU A 131 -2.37 7.80 5.35
C LEU A 131 -1.10 7.25 4.71
N VAL A 132 -1.23 6.87 3.46
CA VAL A 132 -0.15 6.31 2.62
C VAL A 132 0.84 7.39 2.18
N ILE A 133 0.57 8.66 2.50
CA ILE A 133 1.18 9.81 1.82
C ILE A 133 2.58 10.12 2.34
N ASP A 134 2.86 9.88 3.62
CA ASP A 134 4.03 10.44 4.30
C ASP A 134 5.25 9.50 4.37
N ILE A 135 5.31 8.48 3.51
CA ILE A 135 6.46 7.58 3.44
C ILE A 135 7.31 7.93 2.20
N PRO A 136 8.44 8.65 2.37
CA PRO A 136 9.27 9.03 1.25
C PRO A 136 9.87 7.81 0.54
N LEU A 137 9.67 7.72 -0.78
CA LEU A 137 10.15 6.60 -1.58
C LEU A 137 11.67 6.42 -1.52
N GLN A 138 12.38 7.50 -1.26
CA GLN A 138 13.83 7.53 -1.16
C GLN A 138 14.36 6.69 0.01
N GLN A 139 13.57 6.49 1.06
CA GLN A 139 13.92 5.67 2.23
C GLN A 139 13.66 4.18 2.03
N ILE A 140 12.90 3.80 1.00
CA ILE A 140 12.38 2.45 0.84
C ILE A 140 13.40 1.57 0.12
N GLU A 141 13.75 0.44 0.71
CA GLU A 141 14.52 -0.64 0.10
C GLU A 141 13.62 -1.59 -0.67
N ARG A 142 12.44 -1.92 -0.11
CA ARG A 142 11.54 -2.93 -0.65
C ARG A 142 10.12 -2.73 -0.13
N ILE A 143 9.13 -3.02 -0.99
CA ILE A 143 7.73 -3.11 -0.60
C ILE A 143 7.22 -4.49 -0.96
N GLU A 144 6.54 -5.14 -0.02
CA GLU A 144 5.85 -6.41 -0.21
C GLU A 144 4.36 -6.17 -0.01
N ILE A 145 3.53 -6.56 -0.99
CA ILE A 145 2.08 -6.41 -0.96
C ILE A 145 1.48 -7.81 -0.86
N LEU A 146 1.12 -8.21 0.35
CA LEU A 146 0.37 -9.45 0.61
C LEU A 146 -1.11 -9.16 0.43
N ARG A 147 -1.73 -9.78 -0.57
CA ARG A 147 -3.15 -9.57 -0.93
C ARG A 147 -4.06 -10.63 -0.33
N GLY A 148 -5.28 -10.20 -0.02
CA GLY A 148 -6.28 -11.02 0.63
C GLY A 148 -6.09 -11.08 2.15
N ASN A 149 -6.98 -11.79 2.81
CA ASN A 149 -7.06 -11.78 4.25
C ASN A 149 -5.83 -12.40 4.93
N ALA A 150 -5.11 -11.59 5.69
CA ALA A 150 -3.92 -11.93 6.45
C ALA A 150 -4.14 -11.82 7.98
N SER A 151 -5.40 -11.80 8.45
CA SER A 151 -5.70 -11.63 9.88
C SER A 151 -5.14 -12.75 10.76
N ALA A 152 -5.01 -13.97 10.24
CA ALA A 152 -4.34 -15.07 10.96
C ALA A 152 -2.86 -14.80 11.25
N LEU A 153 -2.25 -13.83 10.56
CA LEU A 153 -0.86 -13.40 10.77
C LEU A 153 -0.79 -12.06 11.50
N TYR A 154 -1.61 -11.08 11.13
CA TYR A 154 -1.49 -9.69 11.57
C TYR A 154 -2.64 -9.20 12.47
N GLY A 155 -3.67 -10.03 12.68
CA GLY A 155 -4.83 -9.69 13.53
C GLY A 155 -5.80 -8.73 12.86
N ASP A 156 -6.34 -7.85 13.67
CA ASP A 156 -7.36 -6.87 13.33
C ASP A 156 -7.04 -6.05 12.07
N ALA A 157 -8.05 -5.85 11.22
CA ALA A 157 -8.02 -5.04 10.01
C ALA A 157 -7.08 -5.51 8.87
N ALA A 158 -6.42 -6.68 8.99
CA ALA A 158 -5.57 -7.23 7.92
C ALA A 158 -6.36 -8.05 6.88
N VAL A 159 -7.56 -7.62 6.52
CA VAL A 159 -8.50 -8.42 5.71
C VAL A 159 -8.40 -8.15 4.21
N GLY A 160 -8.07 -6.93 3.79
CA GLY A 160 -7.71 -6.61 2.41
C GLY A 160 -6.30 -7.09 2.06
N GLY A 161 -5.41 -7.04 3.05
CA GLY A 161 -4.02 -7.45 2.95
C GLY A 161 -3.07 -6.63 3.80
N VAL A 162 -1.79 -6.81 3.54
CA VAL A 162 -0.69 -6.12 4.23
C VAL A 162 0.27 -5.52 3.22
N ILE A 163 0.61 -4.24 3.40
CA ILE A 163 1.68 -3.56 2.69
C ILE A 163 2.86 -3.46 3.66
N SER A 164 3.87 -4.31 3.46
CA SER A 164 5.08 -4.34 4.28
C SER A 164 6.20 -3.57 3.58
N ILE A 165 6.69 -2.53 4.24
CA ILE A 165 7.73 -1.64 3.73
C ILE A 165 8.99 -1.85 4.56
N THR A 166 10.07 -2.20 3.89
CA THR A 166 11.41 -2.27 4.48
C THR A 166 12.20 -1.05 4.03
N THR A 167 12.78 -0.32 4.97
CA THR A 167 13.60 0.85 4.64
C THR A 167 15.08 0.50 4.51
N LEU A 168 15.83 1.42 3.91
CA LEU A 168 17.26 1.28 3.68
C LEU A 168 18.02 1.05 4.99
N THR A 169 18.92 0.07 4.99
CA THR A 169 19.86 -0.20 6.08
C THR A 169 21.29 0.11 5.63
N GLY A 170 22.19 0.30 6.58
CA GLY A 170 23.62 0.48 6.29
C GLY A 170 24.24 -0.83 5.84
N LYS A 171 24.80 -0.88 4.63
CA LYS A 171 25.54 -2.04 4.12
C LYS A 171 26.84 -1.58 3.47
N GLY A 172 27.90 -2.37 3.61
CA GLY A 172 29.19 -2.09 3.00
C GLY A 172 29.91 -0.87 3.60
N LYS A 173 30.86 -0.30 2.86
CA LYS A 173 31.64 0.87 3.29
C LYS A 173 30.72 2.08 3.49
N ALA A 174 30.88 2.77 4.61
CA ALA A 174 30.10 3.95 4.94
C ALA A 174 30.36 5.10 3.95
N GLN A 175 29.28 5.62 3.34
CA GLN A 175 29.36 6.60 2.26
C GLN A 175 28.15 7.56 2.32
N ALA A 176 28.38 8.82 1.91
CA ALA A 176 27.31 9.78 1.71
C ALA A 176 26.60 9.54 0.38
N TYR A 177 25.31 9.79 0.34
CA TYR A 177 24.49 9.77 -0.88
C TYR A 177 23.47 10.91 -0.85
N GLY A 178 22.90 11.25 -1.99
CA GLY A 178 21.89 12.30 -2.03
C GLY A 178 21.26 12.50 -3.41
N SER A 179 20.24 13.34 -3.46
CA SER A 179 19.60 13.70 -4.74
C SER A 179 18.98 15.09 -4.68
N VAL A 180 18.91 15.73 -5.84
CA VAL A 180 18.19 16.99 -6.06
C VAL A 180 17.26 16.77 -7.26
N GLY A 181 15.97 17.11 -7.09
CA GLY A 181 14.95 17.00 -8.12
C GLY A 181 14.17 18.29 -8.30
N ILE A 182 13.78 18.56 -9.55
CA ILE A 182 12.89 19.66 -9.92
C ILE A 182 11.83 19.15 -10.89
N GLY A 183 10.67 19.79 -10.93
CA GLY A 183 9.61 19.38 -11.84
C GLY A 183 8.46 20.37 -12.00
N SER A 184 7.44 19.92 -12.72
CA SER A 184 6.19 20.66 -12.93
C SER A 184 5.55 21.06 -11.62
N ALA A 185 4.68 22.08 -11.62
CA ALA A 185 4.08 22.70 -10.45
C ALA A 185 5.14 23.17 -9.42
N ASN A 186 6.29 23.68 -9.91
CA ASN A 186 7.41 24.12 -9.08
C ASN A 186 7.88 23.05 -8.06
N THR A 187 7.73 21.77 -8.42
CA THR A 187 8.16 20.68 -7.55
C THR A 187 9.65 20.73 -7.31
N ARG A 188 10.07 20.61 -6.05
CA ARG A 188 11.46 20.58 -5.60
C ARG A 188 11.64 19.44 -4.61
N GLN A 189 12.72 18.68 -4.79
CA GLN A 189 13.07 17.57 -3.90
C GLN A 189 14.54 17.64 -3.55
N LEU A 190 14.84 17.46 -2.28
CA LEU A 190 16.20 17.38 -1.77
C LEU A 190 16.29 16.20 -0.82
N GLN A 191 17.34 15.41 -0.96
CA GLN A 191 17.66 14.31 -0.06
C GLN A 191 19.16 14.26 0.17
N ALA A 192 19.54 13.98 1.41
CA ALA A 192 20.89 13.65 1.80
C ALA A 192 20.87 12.47 2.79
N GLY A 193 21.88 11.63 2.72
CA GLY A 193 22.02 10.49 3.60
C GLY A 193 23.45 10.02 3.75
N TYR A 194 23.66 9.19 4.75
CA TYR A 194 24.91 8.52 5.03
C TYR A 194 24.60 7.08 5.45
N ALA A 195 25.15 6.11 4.75
CA ALA A 195 24.87 4.69 4.98
C ALA A 195 26.13 3.86 4.88
N GLY A 196 26.21 2.82 5.72
CA GLY A 196 27.30 1.85 5.70
C GLY A 196 27.52 1.18 7.03
N GLU A 197 28.62 0.47 7.16
CA GLU A 197 29.03 -0.21 8.37
C GLU A 197 30.26 0.46 8.98
N PHE A 198 30.20 0.72 10.28
CA PHE A 198 31.28 1.29 11.06
C PHE A 198 31.37 0.53 12.39
N GLU A 199 32.53 -0.07 12.67
CA GLU A 199 32.80 -0.85 13.91
C GLU A 199 31.71 -1.90 14.23
N GLY A 200 31.19 -2.59 13.20
CA GLY A 200 30.14 -3.59 13.33
C GLY A 200 28.73 -3.02 13.53
N ILE A 201 28.57 -1.68 13.51
CA ILE A 201 27.26 -1.00 13.49
C ILE A 201 26.89 -0.71 12.03
N ARG A 202 25.79 -1.24 11.58
CA ARG A 202 25.17 -0.85 10.30
C ARG A 202 24.28 0.36 10.54
N LEU A 203 24.60 1.46 9.88
CA LEU A 203 23.94 2.74 10.04
C LEU A 203 23.36 3.22 8.70
N ASN A 204 22.12 3.67 8.69
CA ASN A 204 21.57 4.53 7.64
C ASN A 204 20.93 5.76 8.28
N LEU A 205 21.45 6.92 7.94
CA LEU A 205 20.89 8.23 8.27
C LEU A 205 20.38 8.86 6.99
N ASN A 206 19.13 9.33 6.97
CA ASN A 206 18.50 9.91 5.79
C ASN A 206 17.61 11.08 6.19
N LEU A 207 17.70 12.18 5.46
CA LEU A 207 16.85 13.34 5.62
C LEU A 207 16.51 13.95 4.27
N GLY A 208 15.40 14.65 4.19
CA GLY A 208 15.01 15.30 2.96
C GLY A 208 13.78 16.18 3.09
N GLN A 209 13.52 16.86 1.99
CA GLN A 209 12.39 17.74 1.80
C GLN A 209 11.80 17.53 0.42
N SER A 210 10.47 17.62 0.33
CA SER A 210 9.73 17.70 -0.93
C SER A 210 8.72 18.84 -0.83
N ALA A 211 8.59 19.65 -1.88
CA ALA A 211 7.64 20.74 -1.95
C ALA A 211 7.10 20.90 -3.37
N SER A 212 5.87 21.36 -3.51
CA SER A 212 5.23 21.69 -4.79
C SER A 212 4.19 22.79 -4.57
N ASP A 213 4.06 23.72 -5.53
CA ASP A 213 2.97 24.69 -5.52
C ASP A 213 1.60 24.06 -5.81
N GLY A 214 1.57 22.80 -6.27
CA GLY A 214 0.34 22.10 -6.59
C GLY A 214 -0.49 22.73 -7.72
N PHE A 215 -1.79 22.47 -7.66
CA PHE A 215 -2.83 23.02 -8.54
C PHE A 215 -4.14 23.05 -7.71
N SER A 216 -5.16 23.81 -8.13
CA SER A 216 -6.46 23.83 -7.43
C SER A 216 -7.04 22.42 -7.35
N ALA A 217 -7.26 21.91 -6.14
CA ALA A 217 -7.73 20.55 -5.90
C ALA A 217 -9.13 20.35 -6.42
N ILE A 218 -10.00 21.35 -6.32
CA ILE A 218 -11.39 21.27 -6.77
C ILE A 218 -11.59 21.98 -8.12
N ASP A 219 -12.31 21.34 -9.02
CA ASP A 219 -12.75 21.92 -10.28
C ASP A 219 -13.83 22.98 -10.02
N SER A 220 -13.45 24.27 -10.00
CA SER A 220 -14.33 25.41 -9.77
C SER A 220 -15.44 25.56 -10.81
N SER A 221 -15.30 24.94 -12.00
CA SER A 221 -16.38 24.89 -13.00
C SER A 221 -17.53 23.98 -12.57
N LYS A 222 -17.26 22.97 -11.76
CA LYS A 222 -18.24 22.01 -11.20
C LYS A 222 -18.73 22.42 -9.81
N LYS A 223 -17.87 23.01 -9.00
CA LYS A 223 -18.16 23.45 -7.62
C LYS A 223 -17.77 24.91 -7.44
N LYS A 224 -18.73 25.79 -7.69
CA LYS A 224 -18.52 27.27 -7.72
C LYS A 224 -18.05 27.88 -6.40
N ASN A 225 -18.25 27.19 -5.27
CA ASN A 225 -17.86 27.66 -3.94
C ASN A 225 -16.43 27.24 -3.55
N ALA A 226 -15.76 26.44 -4.37
CA ALA A 226 -14.37 26.07 -4.11
C ALA A 226 -13.43 27.25 -4.39
N ASN A 227 -12.36 27.35 -3.59
CA ASN A 227 -11.30 28.30 -3.83
C ASN A 227 -10.51 27.89 -5.09
N PRO A 228 -10.30 28.76 -6.09
CA PRO A 228 -9.57 28.40 -7.31
C PRO A 228 -8.06 28.56 -7.19
N ASP A 229 -7.51 28.79 -5.99
CA ASP A 229 -6.07 28.92 -5.78
C ASP A 229 -5.35 27.55 -5.94
N LYS A 230 -4.05 27.54 -5.74
CA LYS A 230 -3.27 26.32 -5.84
C LYS A 230 -3.13 25.68 -4.47
N ASP A 231 -3.39 24.39 -4.42
CA ASP A 231 -3.19 23.57 -3.23
C ASP A 231 -1.81 22.95 -3.26
N GLY A 232 -0.89 23.60 -2.62
CA GLY A 232 0.50 23.18 -2.51
C GLY A 232 0.74 22.21 -1.36
N TYR A 233 1.91 21.62 -1.34
CA TYR A 233 2.36 20.84 -0.20
C TYR A 233 3.84 21.00 0.07
N THR A 234 4.23 20.81 1.34
CA THR A 234 5.60 20.72 1.78
C THR A 234 5.73 19.57 2.76
N SER A 235 6.75 18.75 2.60
CA SER A 235 7.04 17.63 3.49
C SER A 235 8.53 17.59 3.83
N HIS A 236 8.83 17.30 5.10
CA HIS A 236 10.18 17.08 5.60
C HIS A 236 10.24 15.70 6.25
N PHE A 237 11.36 15.04 6.15
CA PHE A 237 11.55 13.77 6.82
C PHE A 237 12.96 13.59 7.36
N PHE A 238 13.06 12.78 8.39
CA PHE A 238 14.28 12.27 8.97
C PHE A 238 14.12 10.79 9.30
N ALA A 239 15.11 9.96 8.98
CA ALA A 239 15.12 8.54 9.33
C ALA A 239 16.51 8.10 9.79
N LEU A 240 16.53 7.29 10.83
CA LEU A 240 17.71 6.66 11.39
C LEU A 240 17.44 5.17 11.54
N ASN A 241 18.26 4.33 10.92
CA ASN A 241 18.28 2.88 11.12
C ASN A 241 19.66 2.47 11.61
N MET A 242 19.71 1.75 12.72
CA MET A 242 20.93 1.21 13.30
C MET A 242 20.73 -0.25 13.67
N ASP A 243 21.64 -1.10 13.22
CA ASP A 243 21.64 -2.51 13.59
C ASP A 243 23.07 -2.93 13.99
N ARG A 244 23.18 -3.83 14.96
CA ARG A 244 24.45 -4.43 15.36
C ARG A 244 24.28 -5.91 15.69
N ASN A 245 25.22 -6.73 15.23
CA ASN A 245 25.38 -8.08 15.75
C ASN A 245 26.19 -7.99 17.05
N MET A 246 25.58 -8.34 18.17
CA MET A 246 26.23 -8.35 19.48
C MET A 246 27.18 -9.55 19.63
N ASP A 247 26.76 -10.66 19.06
CA ASP A 247 27.50 -11.93 18.92
C ASP A 247 27.03 -12.67 17.66
N ALA A 248 27.48 -13.91 17.46
CA ALA A 248 27.10 -14.73 16.29
C ALA A 248 25.60 -15.02 16.22
N ASP A 249 24.91 -15.00 17.35
CA ASP A 249 23.52 -15.45 17.50
C ASP A 249 22.56 -14.31 17.84
N THR A 250 23.06 -13.14 18.24
CA THR A 250 22.26 -12.03 18.74
C THR A 250 22.47 -10.79 17.89
N ALA A 251 21.38 -10.26 17.34
CA ALA A 251 21.35 -8.96 16.69
C ALA A 251 20.37 -8.02 17.40
N VAL A 252 20.73 -6.74 17.50
CA VAL A 252 19.88 -5.68 18.04
C VAL A 252 19.73 -4.56 17.00
N GLY A 253 18.62 -3.87 17.01
CA GLY A 253 18.44 -2.72 16.14
C GLY A 253 17.53 -1.67 16.73
N LEU A 254 17.74 -0.44 16.26
CA LEU A 254 16.96 0.76 16.61
C LEU A 254 16.59 1.47 15.32
N ARG A 255 15.34 1.90 15.21
CA ARG A 255 14.85 2.69 14.10
C ARG A 255 14.06 3.87 14.62
N PHE A 256 14.35 5.02 14.08
CA PHE A 256 13.60 6.23 14.34
C PHE A 256 13.23 6.90 13.02
N LYS A 257 11.99 7.33 12.88
CA LYS A 257 11.50 8.07 11.74
C LYS A 257 10.63 9.22 12.21
N PHE A 258 10.84 10.35 11.57
CA PHE A 258 10.04 11.53 11.72
C PHE A 258 9.64 12.04 10.34
N SER A 259 8.38 12.41 10.16
CA SER A 259 7.92 13.17 9.01
C SER A 259 6.97 14.27 9.45
N SER A 260 7.04 15.40 8.76
CA SER A 260 6.14 16.54 8.94
C SER A 260 5.71 17.02 7.57
N SER A 261 4.41 17.17 7.36
CA SER A 261 3.85 17.74 6.14
C SER A 261 2.89 18.89 6.44
N SER A 262 2.75 19.75 5.43
CA SER A 262 1.84 20.89 5.42
C SER A 262 1.18 20.92 4.03
N ASP A 263 -0.12 20.72 3.99
CA ASP A 263 -0.88 20.48 2.77
C ASP A 263 -2.05 21.46 2.69
N ASP A 264 -2.05 22.34 1.69
CA ASP A 264 -3.20 23.16 1.36
C ASP A 264 -4.28 22.28 0.73
N TYR A 265 -5.56 22.57 1.01
CA TYR A 265 -6.65 21.81 0.44
C TYR A 265 -7.93 22.65 0.32
N ASP A 266 -8.78 22.26 -0.63
CA ASP A 266 -10.11 22.84 -0.83
C ASP A 266 -11.18 22.07 -0.05
N ASP A 267 -12.08 22.77 0.60
CA ASP A 267 -13.31 22.21 1.15
C ASP A 267 -14.46 22.31 0.12
N ALA A 268 -15.04 21.16 -0.23
CA ALA A 268 -16.16 21.09 -1.16
C ALA A 268 -17.43 21.82 -0.67
N PHE A 269 -17.52 22.06 0.63
CA PHE A 269 -18.64 22.75 1.29
C PHE A 269 -18.24 24.15 1.81
N GLY A 270 -16.98 24.55 1.58
CA GLY A 270 -16.42 25.84 1.98
C GLY A 270 -16.84 27.00 1.09
N THR A 271 -16.08 28.07 1.12
CA THR A 271 -16.27 29.28 0.31
C THR A 271 -15.09 29.48 -0.64
N SER A 272 -15.29 30.24 -1.73
CA SER A 272 -14.25 30.49 -2.74
C SER A 272 -13.07 31.35 -2.25
N THR A 273 -13.08 31.81 -1.01
CA THR A 273 -12.00 32.59 -0.39
C THR A 273 -11.39 31.89 0.83
N GLU A 274 -11.87 30.71 1.13
CA GLU A 274 -11.43 29.94 2.29
C GLU A 274 -10.10 29.23 1.98
N LYS A 275 -9.16 29.34 2.92
CA LYS A 275 -7.86 28.68 2.84
C LYS A 275 -7.75 27.68 3.97
N ASN A 276 -7.75 26.42 3.58
CA ASN A 276 -7.62 25.32 4.53
C ASN A 276 -6.20 24.75 4.47
N LEU A 277 -5.66 24.43 5.64
CA LEU A 277 -4.32 23.90 5.80
C LEU A 277 -4.36 22.72 6.76
N LEU A 278 -3.88 21.58 6.31
CA LEU A 278 -3.69 20.38 7.11
C LEU A 278 -2.20 20.19 7.36
N LYS A 279 -1.78 20.23 8.64
CA LYS A 279 -0.44 19.80 9.04
C LYS A 279 -0.50 18.42 9.64
N ARG A 280 0.49 17.61 9.33
CA ARG A 280 0.65 16.26 9.88
C ARG A 280 2.06 16.06 10.36
N GLU A 281 2.20 15.46 11.52
CA GLU A 281 3.47 15.02 12.06
C GLU A 281 3.36 13.53 12.41
N THR A 282 4.33 12.73 12.00
CA THR A 282 4.41 11.32 12.32
C THR A 282 5.77 11.00 12.92
N GLN A 283 5.77 10.32 14.05
CA GLN A 283 6.97 9.84 14.73
C GLN A 283 6.85 8.33 14.93
N ASN A 284 7.88 7.59 14.53
CA ASN A 284 7.94 6.15 14.71
C ASN A 284 9.28 5.80 15.36
N LEU A 285 9.22 5.09 16.47
CA LEU A 285 10.37 4.54 17.15
C LEU A 285 10.18 3.03 17.26
N SER A 286 11.18 2.25 16.88
CA SER A 286 11.18 0.82 17.14
C SER A 286 12.55 0.31 17.54
N ALA A 287 12.55 -0.71 18.38
CA ALA A 287 13.74 -1.44 18.78
C ALA A 287 13.45 -2.94 18.71
N PHE A 288 14.44 -3.71 18.32
CA PHE A 288 14.31 -5.16 18.29
C PHE A 288 15.54 -5.87 18.85
N VAL A 289 15.29 -7.06 19.35
CA VAL A 289 16.32 -8.05 19.67
C VAL A 289 15.97 -9.33 18.93
N LYS A 290 16.88 -9.79 18.06
CA LYS A 290 16.79 -11.08 17.39
C LYS A 290 17.80 -12.01 18.03
N ARG A 291 17.35 -13.21 18.42
CA ARG A 291 18.21 -14.27 19.00
C ARG A 291 18.01 -15.57 18.24
N THR A 292 19.10 -16.17 17.82
CA THR A 292 19.18 -17.55 17.33
C THR A 292 19.56 -18.44 18.50
N TRP A 293 18.61 -19.24 19.00
CA TRP A 293 18.80 -20.11 20.16
C TRP A 293 19.51 -21.38 19.77
N THR A 294 19.19 -21.91 18.60
CA THR A 294 19.81 -23.08 17.97
C THR A 294 19.78 -22.87 16.46
N GLN A 295 20.42 -23.73 15.67
CA GLN A 295 20.35 -23.67 14.20
C GLN A 295 18.91 -23.77 13.65
N SER A 296 17.99 -24.34 14.44
CA SER A 296 16.59 -24.52 14.04
C SER A 296 15.61 -23.58 14.71
N TRP A 297 16.01 -22.79 15.71
CA TRP A 297 15.09 -21.92 16.47
C TRP A 297 15.63 -20.50 16.59
N SER A 298 14.84 -19.53 16.14
CA SER A 298 15.10 -18.11 16.32
C SER A 298 13.88 -17.39 16.87
N SER A 299 14.13 -16.33 17.64
CA SER A 299 13.11 -15.44 18.20
C SER A 299 13.44 -14.00 17.87
N VAL A 300 12.39 -13.20 17.71
CA VAL A 300 12.49 -11.73 17.63
C VAL A 300 11.53 -11.13 18.64
N LEU A 301 12.05 -10.23 19.47
CA LEU A 301 11.27 -9.38 20.34
C LEU A 301 11.35 -7.97 19.78
N ASP A 302 10.20 -7.40 19.38
CA ASP A 302 10.07 -6.06 18.84
C ASP A 302 9.25 -5.20 19.80
N PHE A 303 9.72 -3.97 20.04
CA PHE A 303 8.95 -2.90 20.63
C PHE A 303 8.77 -1.77 19.62
N SER A 304 7.58 -1.20 19.54
CA SER A 304 7.33 -0.04 18.70
C SER A 304 6.41 1.00 19.34
N LEU A 305 6.67 2.26 19.00
CA LEU A 305 5.86 3.43 19.32
C LEU A 305 5.64 4.21 18.04
N SER A 306 4.39 4.44 17.69
CA SER A 306 3.98 5.29 16.58
C SER A 306 3.07 6.39 17.11
N GLN A 307 3.38 7.64 16.79
CA GLN A 307 2.54 8.79 17.11
C GLN A 307 2.26 9.58 15.84
N MET A 308 1.03 10.03 15.68
CA MET A 308 0.60 10.88 14.60
C MET A 308 -0.21 12.04 15.17
N ARG A 309 0.09 13.25 14.72
CA ARG A 309 -0.59 14.49 15.10
C ARG A 309 -1.08 15.20 13.85
N TYR A 310 -2.31 15.67 13.91
CA TYR A 310 -2.95 16.49 12.89
C TYR A 310 -3.29 17.86 13.47
N GLU A 311 -3.06 18.89 12.68
CA GLU A 311 -3.58 20.24 12.91
C GLU A 311 -4.34 20.66 11.65
N ASP A 312 -5.65 20.87 11.79
CA ASP A 312 -6.51 21.32 10.70
C ASP A 312 -6.97 22.75 10.97
N SER A 313 -6.79 23.64 10.01
CA SER A 313 -7.04 25.06 10.18
C SER A 313 -7.72 25.68 8.95
N ARG A 314 -8.51 26.71 9.21
CA ARG A 314 -9.21 27.52 8.23
C ARG A 314 -8.81 28.99 8.37
N ASN A 315 -8.28 29.60 7.30
CA ASN A 315 -7.81 30.98 7.29
C ASN A 315 -6.78 31.28 8.40
N GLY A 316 -5.91 30.28 8.71
CA GLY A 316 -4.89 30.40 9.74
C GLY A 316 -5.35 30.19 11.19
N VAL A 317 -6.63 29.82 11.40
CA VAL A 317 -7.19 29.51 12.71
C VAL A 317 -7.54 28.02 12.78
N LEU A 318 -7.12 27.35 13.84
CA LEU A 318 -7.49 25.94 14.07
C LEU A 318 -9.02 25.81 14.15
N TYR A 319 -9.54 24.73 13.62
CA TYR A 319 -10.94 24.38 13.82
C TYR A 319 -11.19 24.15 15.32
N THR A 320 -12.28 24.72 15.83
CA THR A 320 -12.64 24.66 17.26
C THR A 320 -14.09 24.24 17.43
N ALA A 321 -14.42 23.73 18.61
CA ALA A 321 -15.80 23.37 18.94
C ALA A 321 -16.75 24.59 18.77
N GLY A 322 -17.89 24.37 18.13
CA GLY A 322 -18.91 25.42 17.91
C GLY A 322 -18.69 26.29 16.68
N ASP A 323 -17.71 26.01 15.83
CA ASP A 323 -17.49 26.74 14.57
C ASP A 323 -18.39 26.25 13.42
N GLY A 324 -19.22 25.22 13.69
CA GLY A 324 -20.16 24.63 12.74
C GLY A 324 -19.51 23.70 11.72
N SER A 325 -18.21 23.40 11.88
CA SER A 325 -17.50 22.42 11.07
C SER A 325 -17.50 21.07 11.76
N PHE A 326 -17.72 19.98 11.22
CA PHE A 326 -17.53 18.65 11.85
C PHE A 326 -16.05 18.24 11.89
N LYS A 327 -15.11 19.19 11.95
CA LYS A 327 -13.68 18.97 11.92
C LYS A 327 -13.06 19.16 13.30
N ASN A 328 -12.02 18.41 13.58
CA ASN A 328 -11.19 18.61 14.76
C ASN A 328 -9.97 19.44 14.38
N GLY A 329 -9.71 20.52 15.11
CA GLY A 329 -8.56 21.38 14.87
C GLY A 329 -7.25 20.71 15.26
N LEU A 330 -7.28 19.86 16.27
CA LEU A 330 -6.14 19.06 16.71
C LEU A 330 -6.57 17.63 16.95
N SER A 331 -5.81 16.68 16.43
CA SER A 331 -6.00 15.27 16.69
C SER A 331 -4.67 14.56 16.88
N THR A 332 -4.60 13.67 17.86
CA THR A 332 -3.40 12.89 18.18
C THR A 332 -3.73 11.42 18.30
N GLY A 333 -3.04 10.59 17.52
CA GLY A 333 -3.09 9.13 17.61
C GLY A 333 -1.76 8.61 18.15
N THR A 334 -1.80 7.69 19.10
CA THR A 334 -0.60 7.00 19.63
C THR A 334 -0.84 5.50 19.61
N GLN A 335 0.14 4.75 19.12
CA GLN A 335 0.12 3.29 19.13
C GLN A 335 1.43 2.76 19.72
N ARG A 336 1.30 1.82 20.66
CA ARG A 336 2.42 1.08 21.27
C ARG A 336 2.21 -0.39 21.00
N GLU A 337 3.26 -1.09 20.60
CA GLU A 337 3.17 -2.52 20.32
C GLU A 337 4.41 -3.24 20.90
N LEU A 338 4.17 -4.38 21.50
CA LEU A 338 5.18 -5.35 21.90
C LEU A 338 4.86 -6.67 21.20
N ARG A 339 5.80 -7.18 20.41
CA ARG A 339 5.63 -8.41 19.67
C ARG A 339 6.77 -9.37 19.95
N TRP A 340 6.42 -10.60 20.25
CA TRP A 340 7.36 -11.72 20.38
C TRP A 340 7.02 -12.78 19.34
N SER A 341 7.93 -12.97 18.39
CA SER A 341 7.78 -13.88 17.24
C SER A 341 8.82 -14.97 17.30
N ASN A 342 8.46 -16.21 17.00
CA ASN A 342 9.34 -17.37 16.98
C ASN A 342 9.20 -18.12 15.66
N THR A 343 10.32 -18.60 15.17
CA THR A 343 10.39 -19.50 14.03
C THR A 343 11.21 -20.72 14.44
N TYR A 344 10.61 -21.91 14.32
CA TYR A 344 11.20 -23.17 14.75
C TYR A 344 11.09 -24.23 13.64
N GLN A 345 12.23 -24.61 13.09
CA GLN A 345 12.36 -25.71 12.12
C GLN A 345 12.45 -27.04 12.89
N ILE A 346 11.28 -27.64 13.21
CA ILE A 346 11.25 -28.85 14.03
C ILE A 346 11.77 -30.10 13.28
N LEU A 347 11.53 -30.14 11.96
CA LEU A 347 12.07 -31.12 11.02
C LEU A 347 12.51 -30.40 9.75
N PRO A 348 13.38 -30.96 8.91
CA PRO A 348 13.79 -30.30 7.66
C PRO A 348 12.63 -29.86 6.75
N ALA A 349 11.50 -30.55 6.84
CA ALA A 349 10.30 -30.27 6.06
C ALA A 349 9.19 -29.57 6.85
N THR A 350 9.36 -29.33 8.18
CA THR A 350 8.30 -28.80 9.06
C THR A 350 8.77 -27.55 9.77
N LEU A 351 8.17 -26.42 9.41
CA LEU A 351 8.38 -25.12 10.03
C LEU A 351 7.21 -24.74 10.90
N ILE A 352 7.48 -24.32 12.14
CA ILE A 352 6.49 -23.78 13.06
C ILE A 352 6.79 -22.30 13.30
N ASN A 353 5.78 -21.44 13.23
CA ASN A 353 5.83 -20.05 13.64
C ASN A 353 4.78 -19.79 14.70
N PHE A 354 5.17 -19.13 15.79
CA PHE A 354 4.27 -18.82 16.89
C PHE A 354 4.69 -17.54 17.61
N GLY A 355 3.73 -16.91 18.31
CA GLY A 355 4.06 -15.70 19.03
C GLY A 355 2.89 -15.02 19.71
N LEU A 356 3.22 -13.86 20.28
CA LEU A 356 2.32 -12.99 21.00
C LEU A 356 2.49 -11.56 20.45
N ASP A 357 1.37 -10.87 20.24
CA ASP A 357 1.34 -9.45 19.88
C ASP A 357 0.48 -8.74 20.93
N TYR A 358 1.02 -7.74 21.62
CA TYR A 358 0.24 -6.85 22.47
C TYR A 358 0.31 -5.43 21.89
N ALA A 359 -0.83 -4.85 21.60
CA ALA A 359 -0.95 -3.52 21.06
C ALA A 359 -1.88 -2.65 21.93
N GLN A 360 -1.52 -1.38 22.08
CA GLN A 360 -2.31 -0.37 22.74
C GLN A 360 -2.35 0.86 21.87
N SER A 361 -3.55 1.35 21.53
CA SER A 361 -3.75 2.60 20.80
C SER A 361 -4.64 3.55 21.59
N SER A 362 -4.28 4.83 21.59
CA SER A 362 -5.13 5.93 22.03
C SER A 362 -5.31 6.91 20.89
N PHE A 363 -6.46 7.52 20.86
CA PHE A 363 -6.77 8.59 19.93
C PHE A 363 -7.52 9.71 20.67
N GLU A 364 -7.10 10.93 20.46
CA GLU A 364 -7.67 12.13 21.06
C GLU A 364 -7.91 13.16 19.97
N GLY A 365 -9.11 13.75 19.95
CA GLY A 365 -9.48 14.82 19.04
C GLY A 365 -10.08 15.98 19.79
N GLU A 366 -9.68 17.22 19.44
CA GLU A 366 -10.22 18.47 19.95
C GLU A 366 -11.01 19.17 18.85
N GLY A 367 -12.20 19.70 19.15
CA GLY A 367 -13.11 20.37 18.22
C GLY A 367 -14.54 19.96 18.41
N ASP A 368 -15.41 20.17 17.41
CA ASP A 368 -16.83 19.81 17.46
C ASP A 368 -17.09 18.31 17.60
N SER A 369 -16.16 17.51 17.15
CA SER A 369 -16.17 16.05 17.29
C SER A 369 -15.14 15.58 18.30
N ALA A 370 -14.92 16.33 19.39
CA ALA A 370 -13.97 15.98 20.43
C ALA A 370 -14.32 14.60 21.05
N TYR A 371 -13.33 13.74 21.09
CA TYR A 371 -13.47 12.41 21.71
C TYR A 371 -12.10 11.87 22.13
N GLU A 372 -12.15 10.99 23.10
CA GLU A 372 -11.00 10.17 23.50
C GLU A 372 -11.34 8.71 23.27
N MET A 373 -10.37 7.96 22.78
CA MET A 373 -10.50 6.56 22.55
C MET A 373 -9.29 5.78 22.99
N ARG A 374 -9.54 4.61 23.54
CA ARG A 374 -8.50 3.64 23.88
C ARG A 374 -8.88 2.28 23.33
N LYS A 375 -7.91 1.61 22.71
CA LYS A 375 -8.04 0.22 22.25
C LYS A 375 -6.83 -0.56 22.71
N SER A 376 -7.07 -1.73 23.31
CA SER A 376 -6.02 -2.71 23.61
C SER A 376 -6.34 -4.03 22.90
N ALA A 377 -5.30 -4.71 22.43
CA ALA A 377 -5.41 -5.99 21.76
C ALA A 377 -4.29 -6.92 22.19
N LEU A 378 -4.64 -8.15 22.57
CA LEU A 378 -3.72 -9.25 22.81
C LEU A 378 -4.01 -10.34 21.79
N GLY A 379 -3.05 -10.59 20.90
CA GLY A 379 -3.11 -11.63 19.89
C GLY A 379 -2.14 -12.77 20.18
N THR A 380 -2.59 -14.00 20.05
CA THR A 380 -1.75 -15.20 20.10
C THR A 380 -1.89 -15.97 18.83
N TYR A 381 -0.80 -16.43 18.23
CA TYR A 381 -0.85 -17.16 16.97
C TYR A 381 0.08 -18.37 16.93
N LEU A 382 -0.34 -19.34 16.12
CA LEU A 382 0.42 -20.54 15.79
C LEU A 382 0.26 -20.85 14.31
N GLY A 383 1.35 -21.09 13.63
CA GLY A 383 1.38 -21.52 12.24
C GLY A 383 2.27 -22.74 12.04
N VAL A 384 1.92 -23.59 11.10
CA VAL A 384 2.68 -24.76 10.67
C VAL A 384 2.74 -24.73 9.14
N THR A 385 3.94 -24.89 8.61
CA THR A 385 4.17 -25.14 7.19
C THR A 385 4.90 -26.47 7.04
N GLN A 386 4.29 -27.39 6.27
CA GLN A 386 4.81 -28.72 5.98
C GLN A 386 5.12 -28.83 4.49
N SER A 387 6.36 -29.10 4.15
CA SER A 387 6.80 -29.37 2.77
C SER A 387 6.95 -30.89 2.57
N LEU A 388 6.27 -31.45 1.57
CA LEU A 388 6.27 -32.86 1.23
C LEU A 388 6.62 -32.97 -0.26
N ASP A 389 7.88 -32.98 -0.62
CA ASP A 389 8.38 -32.96 -2.00
C ASP A 389 7.72 -31.86 -2.86
N ALA A 390 6.76 -32.25 -3.70
CA ALA A 390 6.01 -31.32 -4.55
C ALA A 390 4.88 -30.59 -3.81
N LEU A 391 4.41 -31.12 -2.67
CA LEU A 391 3.26 -30.59 -1.92
C LEU A 391 3.72 -29.73 -0.75
N THR A 392 3.10 -28.55 -0.60
CA THR A 392 3.26 -27.69 0.57
C THR A 392 1.90 -27.48 1.22
N LEU A 393 1.82 -27.70 2.52
CA LEU A 393 0.64 -27.45 3.34
C LEU A 393 0.96 -26.33 4.35
N GLN A 394 0.05 -25.41 4.55
CA GLN A 394 0.15 -24.33 5.53
C GLN A 394 -1.14 -24.23 6.34
N ALA A 395 -1.01 -24.10 7.65
CA ALA A 395 -2.12 -23.81 8.55
C ALA A 395 -1.68 -22.76 9.58
N ASN A 396 -2.48 -21.70 9.72
CA ASN A 396 -2.27 -20.67 10.74
C ASN A 396 -3.58 -20.46 11.49
N VAL A 397 -3.48 -20.30 12.79
CA VAL A 397 -4.59 -19.92 13.67
C VAL A 397 -4.16 -18.79 14.58
N ARG A 398 -5.08 -17.89 14.87
CA ARG A 398 -4.86 -16.75 15.75
C ARG A 398 -6.10 -16.50 16.60
N ASN A 399 -5.89 -16.16 17.87
CA ASN A 399 -6.91 -15.67 18.79
C ASN A 399 -6.56 -14.24 19.18
N ASP A 400 -7.48 -13.31 19.01
CA ASP A 400 -7.38 -11.92 19.42
C ASP A 400 -8.40 -11.62 20.51
N GLN A 401 -7.95 -10.97 21.58
CA GLN A 401 -8.77 -10.40 22.64
C GLN A 401 -8.61 -8.88 22.56
N LEU A 402 -9.71 -8.18 22.28
CA LEU A 402 -9.73 -6.75 22.08
C LEU A 402 -10.65 -6.08 23.08
N THR A 403 -10.22 -4.95 23.59
CA THR A 403 -11.05 -4.02 24.38
C THR A 403 -10.98 -2.66 23.71
N THR A 404 -12.14 -2.09 23.38
CA THR A 404 -12.28 -0.71 22.90
C THR A 404 -13.08 0.08 23.92
N GLU A 405 -12.58 1.24 24.34
CA GLU A 405 -13.19 2.11 25.34
C GLU A 405 -13.26 3.53 24.81
N GLU A 406 -14.37 4.21 25.06
CA GLU A 406 -14.61 5.64 24.82
C GLU A 406 -14.82 6.31 26.19
N PRO A 407 -13.74 6.88 26.83
CA PRO A 407 -13.83 7.41 28.19
C PRO A 407 -14.60 8.73 28.30
N SER A 408 -14.72 9.50 27.21
CA SER A 408 -15.32 10.85 27.23
C SER A 408 -16.86 10.83 27.20
N ALA A 409 -17.48 9.73 26.74
CA ALA A 409 -18.91 9.56 26.85
C ALA A 409 -19.29 9.28 28.32
N GLY A 410 -20.11 10.10 28.94
CA GLY A 410 -20.46 10.05 30.38
C GLY A 410 -20.98 8.72 30.93
N ASN A 411 -21.18 7.70 30.11
CA ASN A 411 -21.19 6.29 30.37
C ASN A 411 -20.15 5.66 29.45
N SER A 412 -18.98 5.33 29.96
CA SER A 412 -17.89 4.74 29.18
C SER A 412 -18.39 3.57 28.34
N ALA A 413 -18.50 3.78 27.02
CA ALA A 413 -18.84 2.70 26.11
C ALA A 413 -17.63 1.77 26.04
N LYS A 414 -17.81 0.54 26.51
CA LYS A 414 -16.80 -0.51 26.48
C LYS A 414 -17.26 -1.66 25.60
N ASN A 415 -16.40 -2.10 24.70
CA ASN A 415 -16.65 -3.24 23.83
C ASN A 415 -15.51 -4.25 23.94
N ASP A 416 -15.77 -5.38 24.61
CA ASP A 416 -14.85 -6.50 24.74
C ASP A 416 -15.19 -7.56 23.69
N GLN A 417 -14.20 -7.96 22.89
CA GLN A 417 -14.37 -8.94 21.83
C GLN A 417 -13.30 -10.01 21.88
N LYS A 418 -13.68 -11.24 21.56
CA LYS A 418 -12.76 -12.36 21.40
C LYS A 418 -13.01 -13.04 20.06
N ILE A 419 -12.03 -13.01 19.18
CA ILE A 419 -12.19 -13.42 17.78
C ILE A 419 -11.05 -14.35 17.38
N ASN A 420 -11.40 -15.36 16.58
CA ASN A 420 -10.43 -16.27 15.98
C ASN A 420 -10.30 -16.01 14.48
N SER A 421 -9.07 -16.06 13.99
CA SER A 421 -8.73 -15.99 12.57
C SER A 421 -7.96 -17.22 12.17
N SER A 422 -8.12 -17.67 10.93
CA SER A 422 -7.43 -18.83 10.39
C SER A 422 -6.99 -18.62 8.95
N LEU A 423 -5.93 -19.35 8.55
CA LEU A 423 -5.49 -19.45 7.16
C LEU A 423 -5.07 -20.89 6.89
N LEU A 424 -5.63 -21.48 5.84
CA LEU A 424 -5.22 -22.77 5.28
C LEU A 424 -4.69 -22.54 3.87
N GLY A 425 -3.56 -23.15 3.56
CA GLY A 425 -2.92 -23.06 2.26
C GLY A 425 -2.44 -24.41 1.76
N LEU A 426 -2.54 -24.61 0.45
CA LEU A 426 -2.04 -25.76 -0.27
C LEU A 426 -1.29 -25.27 -1.50
N GLY A 427 -0.10 -25.81 -1.74
CA GLY A 427 0.69 -25.59 -2.93
C GLY A 427 1.18 -26.91 -3.52
N TYR A 428 1.13 -27.04 -4.85
CA TYR A 428 1.65 -28.22 -5.53
C TYR A 428 2.52 -27.84 -6.71
N LYS A 429 3.79 -28.27 -6.68
CA LYS A 429 4.77 -28.06 -7.76
C LYS A 429 4.47 -29.03 -8.91
N LEU A 430 4.12 -28.48 -10.08
CA LEU A 430 3.79 -29.26 -11.28
C LEU A 430 5.05 -29.63 -12.10
N GLY A 431 6.22 -29.08 -11.73
CA GLY A 431 7.46 -29.17 -12.50
C GLY A 431 7.59 -28.05 -13.55
N GLY A 432 8.79 -27.92 -14.14
CA GLY A 432 9.07 -26.91 -15.16
C GLY A 432 8.82 -25.44 -14.73
N GLY A 433 8.99 -25.13 -13.44
CA GLY A 433 8.74 -23.80 -12.89
C GLY A 433 7.27 -23.51 -12.54
N TRP A 434 6.33 -24.43 -12.79
CA TRP A 434 4.91 -24.27 -12.51
C TRP A 434 4.52 -24.74 -11.11
N LYS A 435 3.62 -23.97 -10.47
CA LYS A 435 3.02 -24.30 -9.16
C LYS A 435 1.56 -23.86 -9.13
N ILE A 436 0.68 -24.70 -8.64
CA ILE A 436 -0.71 -24.34 -8.31
C ILE A 436 -0.84 -24.11 -6.81
N ASN A 437 -1.57 -23.08 -6.40
CA ASN A 437 -1.83 -22.73 -5.02
C ASN A 437 -3.33 -22.61 -4.76
N ALA A 438 -3.75 -22.97 -3.55
CA ALA A 438 -5.08 -22.65 -3.05
C ALA A 438 -4.96 -22.16 -1.62
N THR A 439 -5.70 -21.11 -1.26
CA THR A 439 -5.76 -20.58 0.11
C THR A 439 -7.20 -20.30 0.50
N MET A 440 -7.49 -20.49 1.78
CA MET A 440 -8.74 -20.10 2.42
C MET A 440 -8.40 -19.46 3.76
N SER A 441 -9.02 -18.31 4.06
CA SER A 441 -8.75 -17.60 5.31
C SER A 441 -9.99 -16.91 5.86
N THR A 442 -10.02 -16.76 7.19
CA THR A 442 -11.00 -15.98 7.93
C THR A 442 -10.31 -14.85 8.66
N GLY A 443 -11.00 -13.74 8.88
CA GLY A 443 -10.47 -12.58 9.58
C GLY A 443 -11.56 -11.63 10.02
N PHE A 444 -11.16 -10.50 10.57
CA PHE A 444 -12.08 -9.53 11.12
C PHE A 444 -11.51 -8.11 11.10
N ARG A 445 -12.41 -7.14 11.23
CA ARG A 445 -12.11 -5.76 11.61
C ARG A 445 -12.99 -5.38 12.80
N ALA A 446 -12.37 -5.03 13.91
CA ALA A 446 -13.10 -4.44 15.03
C ALA A 446 -13.58 -3.04 14.67
N PRO A 447 -14.74 -2.59 15.20
CA PRO A 447 -15.17 -1.22 15.03
C PRO A 447 -14.07 -0.24 15.46
N THR A 448 -13.98 0.89 14.75
CA THR A 448 -13.17 2.01 15.21
C THR A 448 -13.81 2.61 16.45
N ALA A 449 -13.10 3.47 17.09
CA ALA A 449 -13.64 4.14 18.22
C ALA A 449 -14.67 5.19 17.88
N TYR A 450 -14.47 5.86 16.76
CA TYR A 450 -15.50 6.76 16.27
C TYR A 450 -16.81 6.01 15.99
N GLU A 451 -16.74 4.83 15.38
CA GLU A 451 -17.90 3.96 15.13
C GLU A 451 -18.55 3.50 16.45
N VAL A 452 -17.74 3.12 17.47
CA VAL A 452 -18.27 2.71 18.79
C VAL A 452 -18.87 3.87 19.56
N ALA A 453 -18.23 5.05 19.52
CA ALA A 453 -18.75 6.26 20.14
C ALA A 453 -20.09 6.68 19.54
N ALA A 454 -20.19 6.63 18.21
CA ALA A 454 -21.41 6.97 17.49
C ALA A 454 -22.52 5.93 17.69
N THR A 455 -22.20 4.64 17.73
CA THR A 455 -23.16 3.55 17.92
C THR A 455 -22.57 2.46 18.81
N PRO A 456 -22.87 2.48 20.13
CA PRO A 456 -22.47 1.44 21.04
C PRO A 456 -23.05 0.06 20.67
N GLY A 457 -22.28 -1.01 20.81
CA GLY A 457 -22.71 -2.38 20.56
C GLY A 457 -22.56 -2.88 19.13
N LEU A 458 -21.86 -2.15 18.26
CA LEU A 458 -21.46 -2.63 16.94
C LEU A 458 -20.63 -3.92 17.04
N LYS A 459 -20.95 -4.86 16.17
CA LYS A 459 -20.17 -6.10 16.01
C LYS A 459 -18.97 -5.85 15.10
N SER A 460 -17.91 -6.64 15.30
CA SER A 460 -16.84 -6.71 14.32
C SER A 460 -17.35 -7.20 12.98
N GLU A 461 -16.83 -6.60 11.91
CA GLU A 461 -16.96 -7.17 10.57
C GLU A 461 -16.19 -8.48 10.50
N THR A 462 -16.77 -9.50 9.87
CA THR A 462 -16.11 -10.78 9.65
C THR A 462 -15.86 -11.03 8.17
N TYR A 463 -14.71 -11.63 7.88
CA TYR A 463 -14.21 -11.80 6.53
C TYR A 463 -13.90 -13.25 6.21
N GLN A 464 -14.23 -13.64 4.99
CA GLN A 464 -13.82 -14.89 4.40
C GLN A 464 -13.16 -14.60 3.05
N SER A 465 -12.00 -15.21 2.81
CA SER A 465 -11.31 -15.11 1.53
C SER A 465 -10.94 -16.50 1.03
N ARG A 466 -11.09 -16.72 -0.28
CA ARG A 466 -10.66 -17.93 -0.99
C ARG A 466 -9.89 -17.52 -2.23
N GLU A 467 -8.85 -18.24 -2.53
CA GLU A 467 -8.01 -17.99 -3.71
C GLU A 467 -7.53 -19.30 -4.31
N VAL A 468 -7.51 -19.37 -5.64
CA VAL A 468 -6.80 -20.39 -6.41
C VAL A 468 -5.88 -19.67 -7.38
N GLY A 469 -4.60 -20.00 -7.37
CA GLY A 469 -3.59 -19.34 -8.16
C GLY A 469 -2.70 -20.32 -8.92
N LEU A 470 -2.21 -19.89 -10.08
CA LEU A 470 -1.19 -20.55 -10.87
C LEU A 470 0.04 -19.63 -10.92
N VAL A 471 1.19 -20.16 -10.56
CA VAL A 471 2.48 -19.45 -10.55
C VAL A 471 3.43 -20.12 -11.53
N TYR A 472 4.15 -19.33 -12.30
CA TYR A 472 5.30 -19.74 -13.07
C TYR A 472 6.52 -18.94 -12.65
N ALA A 473 7.61 -19.62 -12.30
CA ALA A 473 8.86 -18.98 -11.89
C ALA A 473 10.03 -19.78 -12.46
N GLN A 474 10.66 -19.25 -13.51
CA GLN A 474 11.85 -19.86 -14.12
C GLN A 474 12.69 -18.79 -14.85
N GLY A 475 14.00 -18.83 -14.65
CA GLY A 475 14.93 -17.89 -15.27
C GLY A 475 14.60 -16.43 -14.90
N SER A 476 14.41 -15.59 -15.90
CA SER A 476 14.03 -14.17 -15.76
C SER A 476 12.51 -13.94 -15.74
N THR A 477 11.70 -15.00 -15.71
CA THR A 477 10.24 -14.90 -15.80
C THR A 477 9.57 -15.30 -14.50
N TYR A 478 8.73 -14.40 -13.98
CA TYR A 478 7.77 -14.67 -12.93
C TYR A 478 6.38 -14.27 -13.41
N ALA A 479 5.44 -15.20 -13.37
CA ALA A 479 4.04 -14.94 -13.69
C ALA A 479 3.14 -15.54 -12.61
N ARG A 480 2.06 -14.84 -12.30
CA ARG A 480 0.99 -15.33 -11.42
C ARG A 480 -0.36 -14.96 -12.00
N ALA A 481 -1.28 -15.91 -12.02
CA ALA A 481 -2.69 -15.68 -12.26
C ALA A 481 -3.47 -16.24 -11.06
N ALA A 482 -4.45 -15.50 -10.54
CA ALA A 482 -5.24 -15.94 -9.39
C ALA A 482 -6.70 -15.55 -9.56
N TYR A 483 -7.60 -16.51 -9.31
CA TYR A 483 -9.01 -16.25 -9.03
C TYR A 483 -9.18 -16.07 -7.52
N PHE A 484 -9.84 -15.01 -7.12
CA PHE A 484 -10.12 -14.73 -5.72
C PHE A 484 -11.60 -14.45 -5.46
N GLU A 485 -12.04 -14.75 -4.27
CA GLU A 485 -13.33 -14.40 -3.71
C GLU A 485 -13.13 -13.88 -2.30
N ALA A 486 -13.59 -12.66 -2.02
CA ALA A 486 -13.56 -12.01 -0.71
C ALA A 486 -14.98 -11.62 -0.32
N ARG A 487 -15.40 -11.97 0.88
CA ARG A 487 -16.72 -11.70 1.43
C ARG A 487 -16.58 -11.08 2.80
N THR A 488 -17.37 -10.03 3.03
CA THR A 488 -17.54 -9.38 4.34
C THR A 488 -18.96 -9.60 4.81
N ASP A 489 -19.12 -10.10 6.00
CA ASP A 489 -20.41 -10.15 6.71
C ASP A 489 -20.38 -9.14 7.88
N ASP A 490 -21.54 -8.63 8.29
CA ASP A 490 -21.71 -7.59 9.31
C ASP A 490 -20.90 -6.31 9.00
N ALA A 491 -20.80 -5.93 7.70
CA ALA A 491 -20.10 -4.72 7.29
C ALA A 491 -20.64 -3.49 8.01
N ILE A 492 -19.75 -2.68 8.55
CA ILE A 492 -20.11 -1.42 9.24
C ILE A 492 -20.21 -0.32 8.20
N ASP A 493 -21.36 0.35 8.15
CA ASP A 493 -21.66 1.43 7.20
C ASP A 493 -22.54 2.49 7.88
N THR A 494 -22.64 3.66 7.26
CA THR A 494 -23.44 4.79 7.72
C THR A 494 -24.10 5.49 6.55
N GLU A 495 -25.35 5.89 6.70
CA GLU A 495 -26.07 6.69 5.68
C GLU A 495 -25.99 8.20 5.95
N ASP A 496 -25.72 8.59 7.20
CA ASP A 496 -25.77 9.97 7.67
C ASP A 496 -24.44 10.49 8.24
N TYR A 497 -23.38 9.66 8.23
CA TYR A 497 -22.09 9.92 8.87
C TYR A 497 -22.13 10.11 10.40
N VAL A 498 -23.30 9.89 11.02
CA VAL A 498 -23.53 10.05 12.47
C VAL A 498 -23.85 8.71 13.11
N THR A 499 -24.67 7.89 12.47
CA THR A 499 -25.13 6.60 12.99
C THR A 499 -24.53 5.46 12.19
N TYR A 500 -23.84 4.55 12.84
CA TYR A 500 -23.24 3.36 12.21
C TYR A 500 -24.06 2.12 12.49
N THR A 501 -24.17 1.24 11.52
CA THR A 501 -24.90 -0.01 11.64
C THR A 501 -24.13 -1.15 10.96
N ASN A 502 -24.38 -2.38 11.42
CA ASN A 502 -23.90 -3.56 10.68
C ASN A 502 -24.90 -3.86 9.56
N VAL A 503 -24.58 -3.41 8.33
CA VAL A 503 -25.54 -3.35 7.19
C VAL A 503 -25.52 -4.56 6.28
N GLY A 504 -24.97 -5.66 6.67
CA GLY A 504 -25.11 -6.86 5.87
C GLY A 504 -23.82 -7.28 5.17
N ARG A 505 -23.87 -7.55 3.85
CA ARG A 505 -22.81 -8.29 3.16
C ARG A 505 -22.26 -7.53 1.97
N THR A 506 -20.92 -7.47 1.87
CA THR A 506 -20.24 -7.12 0.62
C THR A 506 -19.46 -8.30 0.06
N GLU A 507 -19.26 -8.32 -1.24
CA GLU A 507 -18.54 -9.37 -1.95
C GLU A 507 -17.67 -8.75 -3.04
N ASN A 508 -16.45 -9.29 -3.22
CA ASN A 508 -15.63 -9.02 -4.40
C ASN A 508 -15.06 -10.33 -4.94
N LYS A 509 -15.34 -10.62 -6.21
CA LYS A 509 -14.79 -11.76 -6.95
C LYS A 509 -14.01 -11.23 -8.13
N GLY A 510 -12.88 -11.86 -8.44
CA GLY A 510 -12.07 -11.38 -9.54
C GLY A 510 -10.98 -12.32 -10.01
N LEU A 511 -10.38 -11.90 -11.10
CA LEU A 511 -9.17 -12.50 -11.68
C LEU A 511 -8.07 -11.44 -11.65
N GLU A 512 -6.91 -11.82 -11.16
CA GLU A 512 -5.68 -11.05 -11.19
C GLU A 512 -4.63 -11.80 -12.00
N ALA A 513 -3.92 -11.08 -12.87
CA ALA A 513 -2.76 -11.60 -13.58
C ALA A 513 -1.60 -10.62 -13.46
N ALA A 514 -0.42 -11.12 -13.16
CA ALA A 514 0.82 -10.35 -13.13
C ALA A 514 1.92 -11.15 -13.85
N LEU A 515 2.71 -10.46 -14.67
CA LEU A 515 3.86 -10.99 -15.40
C LEU A 515 5.02 -10.04 -15.24
N ARG A 516 6.19 -10.56 -14.90
CA ARG A 516 7.48 -9.88 -14.99
C ARG A 516 8.44 -10.78 -15.76
N THR A 517 9.06 -10.26 -16.80
CA THR A 517 9.97 -11.06 -17.63
C THR A 517 10.98 -10.16 -18.33
N GLN A 518 12.06 -10.76 -18.79
CA GLN A 518 12.97 -10.14 -19.76
C GLN A 518 12.80 -10.83 -21.11
N LEU A 519 12.51 -10.03 -22.13
CA LEU A 519 12.27 -10.54 -23.47
C LEU A 519 12.99 -9.65 -24.49
N TRP A 520 13.91 -10.25 -25.27
CA TRP A 520 14.70 -9.54 -26.30
C TRP A 520 15.44 -8.29 -25.78
N GLY A 521 16.00 -8.39 -24.57
CA GLY A 521 16.70 -7.28 -23.91
C GLY A 521 15.77 -6.19 -23.33
N ASN A 522 14.44 -6.41 -23.34
CA ASN A 522 13.49 -5.52 -22.68
C ASN A 522 13.01 -6.16 -21.37
N ALA A 523 12.93 -5.37 -20.30
CA ALA A 523 12.21 -5.74 -19.09
C ALA A 523 10.73 -5.37 -19.28
N LEU A 524 9.87 -6.35 -19.08
CA LEU A 524 8.42 -6.23 -19.23
C LEU A 524 7.74 -6.50 -17.88
N ALA A 525 6.80 -5.63 -17.48
CA ALA A 525 5.87 -5.93 -16.40
C ALA A 525 4.44 -5.62 -16.84
N LEU A 526 3.55 -6.59 -16.67
CA LEU A 526 2.13 -6.49 -16.99
C LEU A 526 1.32 -6.88 -15.78
N THR A 527 0.29 -6.11 -15.51
CA THR A 527 -0.74 -6.42 -14.51
C THR A 527 -2.11 -6.19 -15.12
N VAL A 528 -3.02 -7.12 -14.91
CA VAL A 528 -4.43 -7.00 -15.30
C VAL A 528 -5.29 -7.51 -14.16
N VAL A 529 -6.31 -6.75 -13.78
CA VAL A 529 -7.30 -7.13 -12.77
C VAL A 529 -8.70 -6.96 -13.36
N SER A 530 -9.54 -7.96 -13.16
CA SER A 530 -10.98 -7.91 -13.42
C SER A 530 -11.70 -8.33 -12.16
N GLN A 531 -12.59 -7.47 -11.63
CA GLN A 531 -13.26 -7.67 -10.34
C GLN A 531 -14.71 -7.18 -10.36
N ASP A 532 -15.53 -7.68 -9.41
CA ASP A 532 -16.93 -7.27 -9.23
C ASP A 532 -17.23 -6.96 -7.75
N PRO A 533 -16.70 -5.82 -7.23
CA PRO A 533 -16.96 -5.39 -5.86
C PRO A 533 -18.37 -4.85 -5.72
N LYS A 534 -19.20 -5.48 -4.87
CA LYS A 534 -20.61 -5.11 -4.70
C LYS A 534 -21.15 -5.30 -3.29
N ASN A 535 -22.16 -4.52 -2.95
CA ASN A 535 -23.06 -4.78 -1.85
C ASN A 535 -24.05 -5.87 -2.28
N VAL A 536 -24.09 -7.00 -1.57
CA VAL A 536 -24.88 -8.16 -1.96
C VAL A 536 -26.39 -7.92 -1.81
N ALA A 537 -26.80 -7.13 -0.80
CA ALA A 537 -28.20 -6.85 -0.52
C ALA A 537 -28.82 -5.96 -1.60
N THR A 538 -28.08 -4.96 -2.09
CA THR A 538 -28.56 -4.00 -3.09
C THR A 538 -28.15 -4.35 -4.52
N GLY A 539 -27.20 -5.24 -4.71
CA GLY A 539 -26.57 -5.57 -5.99
C GLY A 539 -25.75 -4.41 -6.60
N LYS A 540 -25.62 -3.27 -5.89
CA LYS A 540 -24.91 -2.09 -6.38
C LYS A 540 -23.38 -2.29 -6.26
N ARG A 541 -22.64 -1.76 -7.24
CA ARG A 541 -21.16 -1.69 -7.21
C ARG A 541 -20.72 -0.81 -6.05
N LEU A 542 -19.66 -1.21 -5.34
CA LEU A 542 -19.01 -0.38 -4.34
C LEU A 542 -18.33 0.83 -5.00
N ALA A 543 -18.37 1.97 -4.33
CA ALA A 543 -17.85 3.23 -4.85
C ALA A 543 -16.32 3.21 -5.04
N ARG A 544 -15.83 3.99 -6.01
CA ARG A 544 -14.43 4.26 -6.31
C ARG A 544 -13.58 3.04 -6.72
N ARG A 545 -14.20 1.89 -7.08
CA ARG A 545 -13.52 0.70 -7.59
C ARG A 545 -13.87 0.49 -9.06
N ALA A 546 -12.84 0.34 -9.89
CA ALA A 546 -12.99 -0.06 -11.28
C ALA A 546 -13.27 -1.56 -11.38
N GLN A 547 -14.08 -1.98 -12.36
CA GLN A 547 -14.27 -3.41 -12.64
C GLN A 547 -13.08 -4.02 -13.38
N MET A 548 -12.42 -3.23 -14.22
CA MET A 548 -11.20 -3.65 -14.89
C MET A 548 -10.15 -2.56 -14.83
N TYR A 549 -8.93 -2.92 -14.52
CA TYR A 549 -7.76 -2.04 -14.60
C TYR A 549 -6.49 -2.83 -14.85
N GLY A 550 -5.47 -2.13 -15.30
CA GLY A 550 -4.19 -2.77 -15.56
C GLY A 550 -3.07 -1.78 -15.85
N ASN A 551 -1.87 -2.32 -15.83
CA ASN A 551 -0.64 -1.59 -16.06
C ASN A 551 0.29 -2.40 -16.97
N LEU A 552 0.89 -1.74 -17.96
CA LEU A 552 1.97 -2.28 -18.77
C LEU A 552 3.17 -1.36 -18.66
N SER A 553 4.31 -1.90 -18.28
CA SER A 553 5.59 -1.19 -18.35
C SER A 553 6.62 -1.96 -19.16
N VAL A 554 7.40 -1.22 -19.93
CA VAL A 554 8.49 -1.73 -20.74
C VAL A 554 9.70 -0.87 -20.51
N SER A 555 10.87 -1.47 -20.29
CA SER A 555 12.12 -0.73 -20.23
C SER A 555 13.26 -1.48 -20.92
N ARG A 556 14.26 -0.72 -21.37
CA ARG A 556 15.46 -1.23 -22.02
C ARG A 556 16.64 -0.33 -21.76
N VAL A 557 17.82 -0.93 -21.59
CA VAL A 557 19.08 -0.20 -21.62
C VAL A 557 19.60 -0.18 -23.05
N LEU A 558 19.79 1.03 -23.61
CA LEU A 558 20.32 1.24 -24.93
C LEU A 558 21.38 2.36 -24.90
N ALA A 559 22.58 2.11 -25.37
CA ALA A 559 23.70 3.06 -25.34
C ALA A 559 23.98 3.64 -23.92
N GLY A 560 23.87 2.83 -22.89
CA GLY A 560 24.09 3.24 -21.49
C GLY A 560 22.98 4.12 -20.90
N ILE A 561 21.85 4.28 -21.61
CA ILE A 561 20.65 4.97 -21.13
C ILE A 561 19.56 3.93 -20.94
N GLU A 562 18.97 3.89 -19.76
CA GLU A 562 17.74 3.12 -19.51
C GLU A 562 16.53 3.97 -19.93
N TRP A 563 15.76 3.47 -20.88
CA TRP A 563 14.51 4.06 -21.37
C TRP A 563 13.34 3.20 -20.92
N GLY A 564 12.25 3.83 -20.57
CA GLY A 564 11.03 3.10 -20.25
C GLY A 564 9.76 3.88 -20.54
N ALA A 565 8.69 3.10 -20.66
CA ALA A 565 7.32 3.59 -20.82
C ALA A 565 6.40 2.80 -19.91
N LYS A 566 5.39 3.47 -19.36
CA LYS A 566 4.33 2.89 -18.53
C LYS A 566 2.98 3.38 -19.04
N VAL A 567 2.01 2.47 -19.15
CA VAL A 567 0.61 2.80 -19.43
C VAL A 567 -0.24 2.18 -18.33
N TYR A 568 -1.03 2.99 -17.66
CA TYR A 568 -2.07 2.56 -16.74
C TYR A 568 -3.44 2.87 -17.33
N ALA A 569 -4.38 1.93 -17.24
CA ALA A 569 -5.75 2.10 -17.68
C ALA A 569 -6.73 1.53 -16.65
N ALA A 570 -7.86 2.18 -16.46
CA ALA A 570 -8.95 1.74 -15.60
C ALA A 570 -10.30 2.05 -16.22
N ASP A 571 -11.27 1.16 -16.00
CA ASP A 571 -12.68 1.34 -16.39
C ASP A 571 -13.35 2.45 -15.56
N ASP A 572 -14.60 2.74 -15.93
CA ASP A 572 -15.48 3.62 -15.17
C ASP A 572 -15.69 3.10 -13.74
N ARG A 573 -15.95 4.04 -12.84
CA ARG A 573 -16.22 3.76 -11.43
C ARG A 573 -17.32 4.65 -10.87
N LYS A 574 -18.12 4.13 -9.98
CA LYS A 574 -19.07 4.90 -9.19
C LYS A 574 -18.32 5.83 -8.24
N ASP A 575 -18.70 7.08 -8.11
CA ASP A 575 -18.00 8.03 -7.23
C ASP A 575 -18.29 7.78 -5.74
N SER A 576 -19.57 7.64 -5.39
CA SER A 576 -20.04 7.50 -4.01
C SER A 576 -21.21 6.53 -3.94
N ASP A 577 -21.42 5.88 -2.79
CA ASP A 577 -22.57 5.01 -2.58
C ASP A 577 -23.89 5.80 -2.49
N TYR A 578 -23.82 7.10 -2.22
CA TYR A 578 -24.95 8.04 -2.09
C TYR A 578 -25.22 8.85 -3.35
N SER A 579 -24.44 8.67 -4.41
CA SER A 579 -24.52 9.44 -5.65
C SER A 579 -24.69 8.52 -6.86
N ALA A 580 -25.44 9.00 -7.88
CA ALA A 580 -25.54 8.34 -9.18
C ALA A 580 -24.37 8.65 -10.12
N ILE A 581 -23.40 9.48 -9.68
CA ILE A 581 -22.27 9.91 -10.51
C ILE A 581 -21.37 8.74 -10.82
N VAL A 582 -21.07 8.57 -12.09
CA VAL A 582 -20.10 7.61 -12.61
C VAL A 582 -18.93 8.38 -13.21
N LEU A 583 -17.73 8.16 -12.66
CA LEU A 583 -16.50 8.72 -13.18
C LEU A 583 -16.06 7.90 -14.40
N PRO A 584 -15.78 8.53 -15.54
CA PRO A 584 -15.42 7.81 -16.77
C PRO A 584 -14.07 7.10 -16.62
N GLY A 585 -13.91 6.01 -17.34
CA GLY A 585 -12.64 5.30 -17.45
C GLY A 585 -11.57 6.16 -18.13
N TYR A 586 -10.30 5.87 -17.83
CA TYR A 586 -9.17 6.62 -18.36
C TYR A 586 -7.95 5.74 -18.61
N ALA A 587 -7.04 6.26 -19.44
CA ALA A 587 -5.71 5.71 -19.61
C ALA A 587 -4.68 6.85 -19.58
N ILE A 588 -3.57 6.63 -18.89
CA ILE A 588 -2.45 7.58 -18.78
C ILE A 588 -1.15 6.88 -19.20
N GLY A 589 -0.34 7.61 -19.95
CA GLY A 589 0.98 7.16 -20.40
C GLY A 589 2.09 7.99 -19.78
N SER A 590 3.18 7.35 -19.35
CA SER A 590 4.35 7.99 -18.78
C SER A 590 5.61 7.45 -19.43
N PHE A 591 6.62 8.29 -19.58
CA PHE A 591 7.93 7.93 -20.13
C PHE A 591 9.02 8.31 -19.13
N TYR A 592 10.08 7.54 -19.07
CA TYR A 592 11.24 7.86 -18.26
C TYR A 592 12.55 7.48 -18.94
N ALA A 593 13.61 8.17 -18.55
CA ALA A 593 14.96 7.83 -18.94
C ALA A 593 15.92 8.04 -17.77
N SER A 594 16.95 7.22 -17.68
CA SER A 594 18.02 7.40 -16.70
C SER A 594 19.38 7.07 -17.30
N LYS A 595 20.41 7.83 -16.92
CA LYS A 595 21.78 7.64 -17.34
C LYS A 595 22.75 7.90 -16.20
N GLU A 596 23.67 6.99 -15.98
CA GLU A 596 24.87 7.28 -15.19
C GLU A 596 25.78 8.19 -16.02
N VAL A 597 25.89 9.46 -15.61
CA VAL A 597 26.64 10.49 -16.32
C VAL A 597 28.10 10.52 -15.88
N GLU A 598 28.37 10.14 -14.65
CA GLU A 598 29.67 9.97 -14.03
C GLU A 598 29.56 8.89 -12.94
N LEU A 599 30.68 8.33 -12.51
CA LEU A 599 30.69 7.26 -11.50
C LEU A 599 29.93 7.68 -10.23
N GLY A 600 28.86 6.96 -9.94
CA GLY A 600 27.94 7.24 -8.84
C GLY A 600 26.92 8.35 -9.09
N TRP A 601 27.02 9.12 -10.20
CA TRP A 601 26.07 10.15 -10.55
C TRP A 601 25.08 9.69 -11.62
N THR A 602 23.80 9.71 -11.32
CA THR A 602 22.73 9.32 -12.24
C THR A 602 21.79 10.50 -12.48
N LEU A 603 21.63 10.88 -13.76
CA LEU A 603 20.60 11.81 -14.22
C LEU A 603 19.35 11.02 -14.61
N ARG A 604 18.19 11.43 -14.09
CA ARG A 604 16.88 10.83 -14.37
C ARG A 604 15.93 11.88 -14.89
N GLY A 605 15.14 11.52 -15.89
CA GLY A 605 14.08 12.36 -16.44
C GLY A 605 12.80 11.54 -16.58
N ARG A 606 11.65 12.17 -16.31
CA ARG A 606 10.34 11.53 -16.41
C ARG A 606 9.29 12.51 -16.94
N ILE A 607 8.39 12.00 -17.77
CA ILE A 607 7.17 12.67 -18.21
C ILE A 607 5.99 11.84 -17.73
N GLU A 608 5.17 12.40 -16.84
CA GLU A 608 3.92 11.80 -16.40
C GLU A 608 2.75 12.31 -17.19
N ASN A 609 1.72 11.44 -17.32
CA ASN A 609 0.52 11.79 -18.09
C ASN A 609 0.85 12.54 -19.38
N ALA A 610 1.78 11.96 -20.17
CA ALA A 610 2.42 12.62 -21.32
C ALA A 610 1.44 13.12 -22.41
N PHE A 611 0.21 12.62 -22.39
CA PHE A 611 -0.87 13.00 -23.31
C PHE A 611 -1.87 13.99 -22.69
N ASP A 612 -1.57 14.56 -21.53
CA ASP A 612 -2.39 15.51 -20.78
C ASP A 612 -3.85 15.05 -20.61
N ARG A 613 -4.05 13.75 -20.34
CA ARG A 613 -5.38 13.18 -20.15
C ARG A 613 -6.04 13.78 -18.90
N LYS A 614 -7.18 14.41 -19.07
CA LYS A 614 -8.04 14.84 -17.95
C LYS A 614 -8.85 13.66 -17.46
N TYR A 615 -8.82 13.40 -16.16
CA TYR A 615 -9.54 12.32 -15.49
C TYR A 615 -9.86 12.72 -14.05
N GLU A 616 -10.71 11.96 -13.38
CA GLU A 616 -11.07 12.18 -11.97
C GLU A 616 -10.94 10.88 -11.19
N LEU A 617 -10.43 10.97 -9.97
CA LEU A 617 -10.39 9.90 -8.99
C LEU A 617 -11.50 10.03 -7.94
N ALA A 618 -12.00 11.25 -7.76
CA ALA A 618 -13.17 11.63 -6.98
C ALA A 618 -13.90 12.74 -7.73
N SER A 619 -15.22 12.75 -7.68
CA SER A 619 -16.05 13.70 -8.44
C SER A 619 -15.78 15.15 -8.05
N GLY A 620 -15.47 15.98 -9.06
CA GLY A 620 -15.17 17.39 -8.90
C GLY A 620 -13.77 17.70 -8.40
N TYR A 621 -12.90 16.70 -8.24
CA TYR A 621 -11.50 16.91 -7.90
C TYR A 621 -10.61 16.75 -9.12
N ASN A 622 -9.72 17.72 -9.30
CA ASN A 622 -8.73 17.72 -10.36
C ASN A 622 -7.63 16.66 -10.11
N THR A 623 -7.05 16.20 -11.19
CA THR A 623 -5.87 15.33 -11.17
C THR A 623 -4.71 16.00 -11.92
N PRO A 624 -3.46 15.60 -11.67
CA PRO A 624 -2.31 16.17 -12.37
C PRO A 624 -2.44 16.02 -13.89
N GLY A 625 -2.21 17.10 -14.63
CA GLY A 625 -2.00 17.09 -16.08
C GLY A 625 -0.64 16.52 -16.46
N ALA A 626 -0.17 16.83 -17.69
CA ALA A 626 1.18 16.46 -18.11
C ALA A 626 2.23 17.11 -17.20
N GLY A 627 3.15 16.32 -16.68
CA GLY A 627 4.22 16.77 -15.79
C GLY A 627 5.59 16.27 -16.24
N VAL A 628 6.62 17.14 -16.10
CA VAL A 628 8.02 16.79 -16.37
C VAL A 628 8.83 16.93 -15.09
N PHE A 629 9.68 15.94 -14.82
CA PHE A 629 10.52 15.89 -13.62
C PHE A 629 11.94 15.49 -14.01
N VAL A 630 12.93 16.12 -13.37
CA VAL A 630 14.35 15.81 -13.55
C VAL A 630 14.99 15.67 -12.19
N THR A 631 15.80 14.63 -12.00
CA THR A 631 16.50 14.35 -10.74
C THR A 631 17.96 14.01 -11.04
N LEU A 632 18.87 14.65 -10.32
CA LEU A 632 20.27 14.27 -10.25
C LEU A 632 20.52 13.56 -8.92
N GLN A 633 20.99 12.33 -8.99
CA GLN A 633 21.24 11.47 -7.82
C GLN A 633 22.73 11.12 -7.75
N TYR A 634 23.30 11.24 -6.55
CA TYR A 634 24.61 10.68 -6.21
C TYR A 634 24.43 9.46 -5.29
N GLN A 635 24.92 8.33 -5.74
CA GLN A 635 24.96 7.09 -4.97
C GLN A 635 26.27 6.38 -5.28
N PRO A 636 27.28 6.45 -4.40
CA PRO A 636 28.54 5.78 -4.62
C PRO A 636 28.36 4.25 -4.68
N LYS A 637 29.22 3.58 -5.44
CA LYS A 637 29.23 2.11 -5.64
C LYS A 637 30.01 1.38 -4.56
#